data_a5b8d639db23b5e7ebdd66b0856b82ae
#
_entry.id   a5b8d639db23b5e7ebdd66b0856b82ae
#
_cell.length_a   1.000
_cell.length_b   1.000
_cell.length_c   1.000
_cell.angle_alpha   90.00
_cell.angle_beta   90.00
_cell.angle_gamma   90.00
#
_symmetry.space_group_name_H-M   'P 1'
#
loop_
_entity.id
_entity.type
_entity.pdbx_description
1 polymer ?
#
loop_
_entity_poly.entity_id
_entity_poly.type
_entity_poly.pdbx_seq_one_letter_code
_entity_poly.pdbx_strand_id
1 'polypeptide(L)'
;MAVLSSLLRSSARLVVTTSRLRLWELVVCKRRTWLSLSVQRCYTSDTSKSSADHLERYKELQRYFKRRLKAKYYKFSNIPDHSAVCGHHHVYFVEGDGIYRMDTRQSEQEQVLNLGQVSGQEEKTGVDNEEMKQRFQWTVQRIRLSPQEKHLAATLKTNHSEELRCVVVRLGQMNSPFLDPPHVVFTLDKVFSFEWATDEVLFYTTLEGLRCSRVFRLDLTSNRSRITSVYEETHPDVFVEVVLSRNRQILTINCNSRTTSEVLLIDTTTSHLKPFLVQPRQQDLLYHVEHWRRWLIILANTGPGQEYQVVQAPLSEPSMVSWVTLFTPGPGTAVKDMDVVRDHCVLVARTPASELVLIVVSLTHPKEAYTVQLPSWTCAINPKKPDMADQRRVFEFLISSPVHSPVPYCLYPEDGLLLSGTKDGSSPENQGNYTTTRLEAYNQDGTLVPITLFHMVPVEGLTQAPLLVHVYGAYGRDLNMEFCPEKRLLLEQGWALAYCHIRGGGERGLSWQRQARVEGKQKGVEDLQACLRHLFSLGVSSPSLTALTACSAGAVPVGALCNKHPHMMRAVTLQAPFLDVLGTMEDPSLPLTLEDREEWGDPVGNPKHRLTISSYCPLHNITPQCYPSILLTAYSGDTRVPLAGVLKYTEQLKKAIHTYITMKPKSECKPAPNIVLNIQSGANHLGPEDFELMLEEEALRLAFLYTELGLDPPQPSRKRKIVRLSGIK
;
A
#
# COMPACT_ATOMS: atom_id res chain seq x y z
N MET A 1 14.56 3.47 -0.64
CA MET A 1 13.32 2.92 -1.28
C MET A 1 12.58 1.89 -0.43
N ALA A 2 13.25 1.02 0.31
CA ALA A 2 12.59 0.20 1.35
C ALA A 2 11.82 1.05 2.37
N VAL A 3 12.31 2.22 2.69
CA VAL A 3 11.77 3.16 3.68
C VAL A 3 10.46 3.80 3.24
N LEU A 4 10.37 4.31 2.01
CA LEU A 4 9.10 4.81 1.46
C LEU A 4 8.09 3.68 1.17
N SER A 5 8.57 2.45 0.93
CA SER A 5 7.72 1.27 0.85
C SER A 5 7.17 0.89 2.23
N SER A 6 7.91 1.13 3.34
CA SER A 6 7.39 0.90 4.69
C SER A 6 6.33 1.94 5.09
N LEU A 7 6.50 3.20 4.68
CA LEU A 7 5.52 4.27 4.87
C LEU A 7 4.15 3.95 4.29
N LEU A 8 4.14 3.34 3.12
CA LEU A 8 2.90 2.99 2.41
C LEU A 8 2.50 1.53 2.61
N ARG A 9 3.41 0.65 3.03
CA ARG A 9 3.02 -0.65 3.56
C ARG A 9 2.27 -0.53 4.89
N SER A 10 2.60 0.42 5.74
CA SER A 10 1.81 0.68 6.96
C SER A 10 0.48 1.38 6.67
N SER A 11 0.37 2.17 5.61
CA SER A 11 -0.84 2.89 5.26
C SER A 11 -1.68 2.24 4.15
N ALA A 12 -1.10 1.39 3.29
CA ALA A 12 -1.87 0.54 2.36
C ALA A 12 -2.36 -0.78 2.99
N ARG A 13 -1.98 -1.07 4.23
CA ARG A 13 -2.62 -2.10 5.04
C ARG A 13 -3.96 -1.58 5.56
N LEU A 14 -4.94 -1.49 4.69
CA LEU A 14 -6.28 -1.87 5.07
C LEU A 14 -6.26 -3.39 5.29
N VAL A 15 -5.54 -3.79 6.32
CA VAL A 15 -5.79 -5.05 6.96
C VAL A 15 -7.18 -4.86 7.56
N VAL A 16 -8.16 -5.43 6.88
CA VAL A 16 -9.42 -5.79 7.54
C VAL A 16 -8.99 -6.83 8.57
N THR A 17 -8.48 -6.36 9.70
CA THR A 17 -8.15 -7.24 10.82
C THR A 17 -9.42 -7.97 11.22
N THR A 18 -9.31 -9.24 11.43
CA THR A 18 -10.37 -10.12 11.93
C THR A 18 -11.06 -9.60 13.18
N SER A 19 -10.40 -8.75 13.96
CA SER A 19 -10.96 -8.02 15.09
C SER A 19 -12.12 -7.07 14.73
N ARG A 20 -12.15 -6.50 13.50
CA ARG A 20 -13.29 -5.65 13.08
C ARG A 20 -14.57 -6.45 12.77
N LEU A 21 -14.46 -7.71 12.43
CA LEU A 21 -15.63 -8.53 12.09
C LEU A 21 -16.35 -9.13 13.30
N ARG A 22 -15.68 -9.33 14.43
CA ARG A 22 -16.31 -9.83 15.67
C ARG A 22 -17.12 -8.78 16.43
N LEU A 23 -16.84 -7.49 16.27
CA LEU A 23 -17.60 -6.39 16.91
C LEU A 23 -19.01 -6.21 16.37
N TRP A 24 -19.38 -6.85 15.25
CA TRP A 24 -20.65 -6.63 14.57
C TRP A 24 -21.80 -7.54 15.05
N GLU A 25 -21.55 -8.58 15.81
CA GLU A 25 -22.64 -9.41 16.37
C GLU A 25 -23.41 -8.74 17.52
N LEU A 26 -22.88 -7.68 18.11
CA LEU A 26 -23.46 -7.03 19.31
C LEU A 26 -24.20 -5.70 19.06
N VAL A 27 -24.18 -5.14 17.86
CA VAL A 27 -24.82 -3.83 17.56
C VAL A 27 -25.82 -3.91 16.40
N VAL A 28 -26.72 -4.89 16.43
CA VAL A 28 -27.94 -4.86 15.63
C VAL A 28 -29.11 -4.55 16.55
N CYS A 29 -29.21 -3.31 17.01
CA CYS A 29 -30.52 -2.78 17.43
C CYS A 29 -30.54 -1.25 17.45
N LYS A 30 -31.37 -0.72 16.54
CA LYS A 30 -32.08 0.56 16.59
C LYS A 30 -31.43 1.84 16.09
N ARG A 31 -32.08 2.29 15.07
CA ARG A 31 -32.55 3.63 14.65
C ARG A 31 -31.84 4.30 13.49
N ARG A 32 -32.65 4.39 12.42
CA ARG A 32 -32.51 5.25 11.26
C ARG A 32 -32.47 6.74 11.69
N THR A 33 -31.41 7.43 11.31
CA THR A 33 -31.48 8.85 10.98
C THR A 33 -30.71 9.06 9.70
N TRP A 34 -31.42 9.53 8.70
CA TRP A 34 -30.92 9.86 7.38
C TRP A 34 -30.16 11.17 7.45
N LEU A 35 -28.84 11.15 7.39
CA LEU A 35 -28.04 12.29 6.93
C LEU A 35 -27.82 12.12 5.44
N SER A 36 -28.44 13.01 4.66
CA SER A 36 -28.35 13.05 3.21
C SER A 36 -26.90 13.33 2.79
N LEU A 37 -26.21 12.27 2.34
CA LEU A 37 -25.00 12.41 1.55
C LEU A 37 -25.37 13.06 0.22
N SER A 38 -25.02 14.32 0.03
CA SER A 38 -25.17 15.01 -1.23
C SER A 38 -24.16 14.48 -2.23
N VAL A 39 -24.52 13.39 -2.91
CA VAL A 39 -23.89 13.03 -4.18
C VAL A 39 -24.24 14.11 -5.16
N GLN A 40 -23.36 15.09 -5.37
CA GLN A 40 -23.53 16.09 -6.42
C GLN A 40 -23.39 15.40 -7.78
N ARG A 41 -24.50 14.81 -8.24
CA ARG A 41 -24.64 14.25 -9.57
C ARG A 41 -25.01 15.37 -10.53
N CYS A 42 -24.04 15.84 -11.30
CA CYS A 42 -24.34 16.66 -12.46
C CYS A 42 -24.58 15.76 -13.68
N TYR A 43 -25.85 15.50 -13.99
CA TYR A 43 -26.23 14.95 -15.28
C TYR A 43 -26.31 16.10 -16.30
N THR A 44 -25.78 15.90 -17.51
CA THR A 44 -26.11 16.74 -18.63
C THR A 44 -27.58 16.48 -18.97
N SER A 45 -28.42 17.47 -18.80
CA SER A 45 -29.85 17.40 -19.10
C SER A 45 -30.08 17.35 -20.61
N ASP A 46 -30.47 16.14 -21.11
CA ASP A 46 -31.50 16.05 -22.15
C ASP A 46 -31.90 14.58 -22.32
N THR A 47 -33.19 14.34 -22.14
CA THR A 47 -34.02 13.12 -22.27
C THR A 47 -34.40 12.47 -20.93
N SER A 48 -35.55 12.86 -20.41
CA SER A 48 -36.03 12.56 -19.05
C SER A 48 -36.36 11.09 -18.72
N LYS A 49 -36.53 10.19 -19.66
CA LYS A 49 -36.81 8.75 -19.40
C LYS A 49 -35.53 7.90 -19.37
N SER A 50 -34.63 8.06 -20.32
CA SER A 50 -33.34 7.31 -20.38
C SER A 50 -32.42 7.60 -19.17
N SER A 51 -32.48 8.78 -18.62
CA SER A 51 -31.69 9.19 -17.44
C SER A 51 -32.19 8.54 -16.14
N ALA A 52 -33.50 8.36 -15.99
CA ALA A 52 -34.10 7.75 -14.80
C ALA A 52 -33.80 6.23 -14.75
N ASP A 53 -33.94 5.53 -15.89
CA ASP A 53 -33.66 4.10 -16.00
C ASP A 53 -32.17 3.79 -15.76
N HIS A 54 -31.28 4.63 -16.26
CA HIS A 54 -29.84 4.50 -16.05
C HIS A 54 -29.47 4.70 -14.56
N LEU A 55 -30.10 5.65 -13.87
CA LEU A 55 -29.90 5.87 -12.45
C LEU A 55 -30.40 4.72 -11.59
N GLU A 56 -31.55 4.15 -11.92
CA GLU A 56 -32.10 3.01 -11.18
C GLU A 56 -31.21 1.77 -11.36
N ARG A 57 -30.71 1.53 -12.56
CA ARG A 57 -29.74 0.45 -12.83
C ARG A 57 -28.47 0.60 -11.98
N TYR A 58 -27.91 1.81 -11.84
CA TYR A 58 -26.77 2.06 -10.95
C TYR A 58 -27.08 1.67 -9.50
N LYS A 59 -28.22 2.08 -8.98
CA LYS A 59 -28.61 1.79 -7.60
C LYS A 59 -28.83 0.28 -7.37
N GLU A 60 -29.44 -0.41 -8.32
CA GLU A 60 -29.62 -1.86 -8.25
C GLU A 60 -28.30 -2.60 -8.27
N LEU A 61 -27.39 -2.26 -9.19
CA LEU A 61 -26.04 -2.85 -9.27
C LEU A 61 -25.22 -2.54 -8.01
N GLN A 62 -25.30 -1.32 -7.49
CA GLN A 62 -24.59 -0.96 -6.25
C GLN A 62 -25.08 -1.79 -5.06
N ARG A 63 -26.39 -1.97 -4.90
CA ARG A 63 -26.96 -2.85 -3.86
C ARG A 63 -26.55 -4.32 -4.05
N TYR A 64 -26.52 -4.79 -5.30
CA TYR A 64 -26.08 -6.15 -5.64
C TYR A 64 -24.61 -6.34 -5.25
N PHE A 65 -23.73 -5.45 -5.71
CA PHE A 65 -22.30 -5.57 -5.43
C PHE A 65 -21.97 -5.38 -3.96
N LYS A 66 -22.61 -4.45 -3.24
CA LYS A 66 -22.42 -4.28 -1.80
C LYS A 66 -22.66 -5.60 -1.04
N ARG A 67 -23.76 -6.31 -1.36
CA ARG A 67 -24.06 -7.62 -0.76
C ARG A 67 -23.01 -8.68 -1.11
N ARG A 68 -22.58 -8.73 -2.37
CA ARG A 68 -21.59 -9.71 -2.83
C ARG A 68 -20.22 -9.47 -2.24
N LEU A 69 -19.78 -8.23 -2.20
CA LEU A 69 -18.52 -7.83 -1.56
C LEU A 69 -18.54 -8.17 -0.08
N LYS A 70 -19.60 -7.78 0.64
CA LYS A 70 -19.75 -8.10 2.07
C LYS A 70 -19.59 -9.61 2.33
N ALA A 71 -20.25 -10.44 1.55
CA ALA A 71 -20.13 -11.90 1.66
C ALA A 71 -18.71 -12.40 1.35
N LYS A 72 -17.99 -11.77 0.38
CA LYS A 72 -16.60 -12.12 0.08
C LYS A 72 -15.65 -11.74 1.22
N TYR A 73 -15.77 -10.54 1.76
CA TYR A 73 -14.96 -10.10 2.89
C TYR A 73 -15.17 -11.02 4.11
N TYR A 74 -16.40 -11.39 4.43
CA TYR A 74 -16.67 -12.36 5.50
C TYR A 74 -16.06 -13.75 5.22
N LYS A 75 -16.05 -14.21 3.97
CA LYS A 75 -15.42 -15.49 3.62
C LYS A 75 -13.91 -15.47 3.90
N PHE A 76 -13.28 -14.31 3.77
CA PHE A 76 -11.85 -14.11 3.98
C PHE A 76 -11.50 -13.38 5.28
N SER A 77 -12.40 -13.40 6.27
CA SER A 77 -12.15 -12.75 7.57
C SER A 77 -11.05 -13.43 8.41
N ASN A 78 -10.79 -14.71 8.18
CA ASN A 78 -9.78 -15.50 8.93
C ASN A 78 -8.46 -15.63 8.14
N ILE A 79 -8.06 -14.58 7.44
CA ILE A 79 -6.77 -14.55 6.72
C ILE A 79 -5.64 -14.43 7.75
N PRO A 80 -4.57 -15.24 7.62
CA PRO A 80 -3.37 -15.07 8.44
C PRO A 80 -2.82 -13.64 8.31
N ASP A 81 -2.51 -13.04 9.44
CA ASP A 81 -1.82 -11.77 9.51
C ASP A 81 -0.62 -11.86 10.47
N HIS A 82 0.20 -10.83 10.51
CA HIS A 82 1.33 -10.70 11.42
C HIS A 82 1.05 -9.66 12.51
N SER A 83 -0.20 -9.50 12.93
CA SER A 83 -0.60 -8.49 13.92
C SER A 83 -0.20 -8.85 15.35
N ALA A 84 -0.10 -10.13 15.65
CA ALA A 84 0.35 -10.59 16.96
C ALA A 84 1.87 -10.43 17.10
N VAL A 85 2.30 -9.92 18.27
CA VAL A 85 3.71 -9.72 18.63
C VAL A 85 4.10 -10.71 19.73
N CYS A 86 5.10 -11.55 19.46
CA CYS A 86 5.58 -12.51 20.45
C CYS A 86 6.68 -11.89 21.32
N GLY A 87 6.46 -11.86 22.63
CA GLY A 87 7.47 -11.59 23.63
C GLY A 87 8.23 -12.85 24.03
N HIS A 88 8.98 -12.79 25.13
CA HIS A 88 9.69 -13.96 25.69
C HIS A 88 8.74 -15.00 26.30
N HIS A 89 7.67 -14.54 26.96
CA HIS A 89 6.72 -15.37 27.68
C HIS A 89 5.29 -15.17 27.26
N HIS A 90 4.97 -14.04 26.62
CA HIS A 90 3.62 -13.63 26.27
C HIS A 90 3.47 -13.37 24.78
N VAL A 91 2.25 -13.56 24.29
CA VAL A 91 1.82 -13.11 22.96
C VAL A 91 0.89 -11.91 23.14
N TYR A 92 1.19 -10.83 22.43
CA TYR A 92 0.41 -9.59 22.45
C TYR A 92 -0.39 -9.48 21.17
N PHE A 93 -1.68 -9.21 21.29
CA PHE A 93 -2.59 -9.14 20.15
C PHE A 93 -3.70 -8.12 20.38
N VAL A 94 -4.34 -7.71 19.31
CA VAL A 94 -5.47 -6.79 19.35
C VAL A 94 -6.77 -7.59 19.26
N GLU A 95 -7.67 -7.38 20.22
CA GLU A 95 -9.00 -7.97 20.19
C GLU A 95 -10.04 -6.93 20.66
N GLY A 96 -11.11 -6.76 19.86
CA GLY A 96 -12.15 -5.79 20.18
C GLY A 96 -11.60 -4.37 20.31
N ASP A 97 -11.78 -3.80 21.49
CA ASP A 97 -11.41 -2.43 21.86
C ASP A 97 -10.12 -2.36 22.70
N GLY A 98 -9.27 -3.37 22.64
CA GLY A 98 -8.08 -3.39 23.48
C GLY A 98 -6.89 -4.14 22.89
N ILE A 99 -5.76 -3.96 23.57
CA ILE A 99 -4.56 -4.79 23.41
C ILE A 99 -4.53 -5.76 24.58
N TYR A 100 -4.33 -7.03 24.28
CA TYR A 100 -4.29 -8.11 25.26
C TYR A 100 -2.94 -8.80 25.24
N ARG A 101 -2.53 -9.36 26.38
CA ARG A 101 -1.42 -10.32 26.46
C ARG A 101 -1.95 -11.67 26.94
N MET A 102 -1.34 -12.74 26.42
CA MET A 102 -1.65 -14.11 26.78
C MET A 102 -0.36 -14.83 27.15
N ASP A 103 -0.34 -15.51 28.29
CA ASP A 103 0.75 -16.40 28.67
C ASP A 103 0.75 -17.62 27.73
N THR A 104 1.91 -17.94 27.13
CA THR A 104 2.06 -19.06 26.19
C THR A 104 1.91 -20.42 26.85
N ARG A 105 2.01 -20.51 28.19
CA ARG A 105 1.98 -21.75 28.98
C ARG A 105 0.64 -22.01 29.64
N GLN A 106 -0.04 -20.94 30.12
CA GLN A 106 -1.24 -21.07 30.96
C GLN A 106 -2.52 -20.69 30.24
N SER A 107 -2.42 -20.12 29.02
CA SER A 107 -3.58 -19.59 28.26
C SER A 107 -4.41 -18.54 29.01
N GLU A 108 -3.86 -17.96 30.06
CA GLU A 108 -4.46 -16.82 30.76
C GLU A 108 -4.32 -15.56 29.89
N GLN A 109 -5.40 -14.78 29.81
CA GLN A 109 -5.48 -13.56 29.01
C GLN A 109 -5.69 -12.35 29.92
N GLU A 110 -4.94 -11.27 29.68
CA GLU A 110 -5.07 -10.02 30.41
C GLU A 110 -5.14 -8.84 29.43
N GLN A 111 -6.00 -7.88 29.72
CA GLN A 111 -6.07 -6.63 28.96
C GLN A 111 -4.94 -5.69 29.38
N VAL A 112 -4.08 -5.33 28.43
CA VAL A 112 -2.93 -4.43 28.63
C VAL A 112 -3.31 -2.96 28.41
N LEU A 113 -4.18 -2.70 27.45
CA LEU A 113 -4.64 -1.36 27.10
C LEU A 113 -6.09 -1.40 26.64
N ASN A 114 -6.94 -0.57 27.23
CA ASN A 114 -8.28 -0.31 26.75
C ASN A 114 -8.30 0.96 25.91
N LEU A 115 -8.68 0.86 24.63
CA LEU A 115 -8.67 1.98 23.68
C LEU A 115 -9.71 3.06 24.04
N GLY A 116 -10.80 2.68 24.72
CA GLY A 116 -11.80 3.62 25.22
C GLY A 116 -11.26 4.57 26.30
N GLN A 117 -10.27 4.13 27.09
CA GLN A 117 -9.65 4.97 28.12
C GLN A 117 -8.70 6.03 27.52
N VAL A 118 -8.14 5.79 26.34
CA VAL A 118 -7.29 6.77 25.65
C VAL A 118 -8.10 7.97 25.16
N SER A 119 -9.39 7.78 24.85
CA SER A 119 -10.31 8.84 24.43
C SER A 119 -10.73 9.78 25.58
N GLY A 120 -10.77 9.29 26.81
CA GLY A 120 -11.27 10.04 27.97
C GLY A 120 -10.32 11.09 28.56
N GLN A 121 -9.07 11.17 28.09
CA GLN A 121 -8.12 12.20 28.56
C GLN A 121 -8.30 13.57 27.90
N GLU A 122 -9.07 13.69 26.82
CA GLU A 122 -9.34 14.95 26.12
C GLU A 122 -10.60 15.71 26.61
N GLU A 123 -11.48 15.07 27.40
CA GLU A 123 -12.73 15.67 27.87
C GLU A 123 -12.61 16.36 29.24
N LYS A 124 -11.86 17.48 29.31
CA LYS A 124 -12.05 18.49 30.38
C LYS A 124 -12.78 19.76 29.92
N THR A 125 -13.39 19.78 28.75
CA THR A 125 -14.28 20.85 28.31
C THR A 125 -15.71 20.30 28.32
N GLY A 126 -16.43 20.64 29.38
CA GLY A 126 -17.76 20.16 29.70
C GLY A 126 -18.83 20.47 28.66
N VAL A 127 -19.03 19.56 27.75
CA VAL A 127 -20.28 19.42 26.98
C VAL A 127 -20.58 17.92 26.89
N ASP A 128 -21.55 17.49 27.66
CA ASP A 128 -22.16 16.16 27.63
C ASP A 128 -22.92 15.98 26.29
N ASN A 129 -22.31 15.35 25.31
CA ASN A 129 -23.00 14.89 24.11
C ASN A 129 -22.63 13.43 23.83
N GLU A 130 -23.55 12.52 24.06
CA GLU A 130 -23.43 11.08 23.70
C GLU A 130 -23.15 10.87 22.20
N GLU A 131 -23.49 11.82 21.33
CA GLU A 131 -23.17 11.80 19.91
C GLU A 131 -21.67 12.00 19.62
N MET A 132 -20.89 12.62 20.53
CA MET A 132 -19.44 12.74 20.39
C MET A 132 -18.68 11.47 20.76
N LYS A 133 -19.19 10.66 21.68
CA LYS A 133 -18.55 9.40 22.08
C LYS A 133 -18.49 8.35 20.97
N GLN A 134 -19.34 8.45 19.96
CA GLN A 134 -19.32 7.57 18.77
C GLN A 134 -18.32 8.01 17.69
N ARG A 135 -17.64 9.17 17.81
CA ARG A 135 -16.85 9.78 16.73
C ARG A 135 -15.40 9.36 16.67
N PHE A 136 -14.78 8.89 17.74
CA PHE A 136 -13.36 8.55 17.74
C PHE A 136 -13.14 7.08 18.05
N GLN A 137 -13.09 6.25 17.02
CA GLN A 137 -12.66 4.86 17.14
C GLN A 137 -11.17 4.76 16.85
N TRP A 138 -10.38 4.42 17.87
CA TRP A 138 -8.96 4.17 17.76
C TRP A 138 -8.69 2.79 17.15
N THR A 139 -7.75 2.71 16.23
CA THR A 139 -7.25 1.46 15.68
C THR A 139 -5.76 1.33 15.94
N VAL A 140 -5.34 0.18 16.44
CA VAL A 140 -3.91 -0.12 16.68
C VAL A 140 -3.22 -0.35 15.36
N GLN A 141 -2.13 0.37 15.12
CA GLN A 141 -1.33 0.26 13.89
C GLN A 141 -0.07 -0.57 14.09
N ARG A 142 0.60 -0.41 15.22
CA ARG A 142 1.86 -1.08 15.50
C ARG A 142 2.03 -1.26 17.01
N ILE A 143 2.58 -2.40 17.40
CA ILE A 143 2.99 -2.70 18.78
C ILE A 143 4.50 -2.97 18.80
N ARG A 144 5.21 -2.45 19.80
CA ARG A 144 6.62 -2.71 20.08
C ARG A 144 6.84 -2.96 21.56
N LEU A 145 7.57 -4.01 21.89
CA LEU A 145 7.94 -4.38 23.24
C LEU A 145 9.35 -3.90 23.58
N SER A 146 9.55 -3.43 24.79
CA SER A 146 10.89 -3.16 25.32
C SER A 146 11.67 -4.46 25.55
N PRO A 147 13.02 -4.45 25.57
CA PRO A 147 13.85 -5.67 25.56
C PRO A 147 13.49 -6.75 26.59
N GLN A 148 13.07 -6.39 27.79
CA GLN A 148 12.67 -7.32 28.88
C GLN A 148 11.17 -7.31 29.13
N GLU A 149 10.36 -6.85 28.17
CA GLU A 149 8.89 -6.74 28.30
C GLU A 149 8.43 -5.92 29.52
N LYS A 150 9.19 -4.88 29.92
CA LYS A 150 8.73 -3.96 30.98
C LYS A 150 7.72 -2.95 30.47
N HIS A 151 7.87 -2.55 29.22
CA HIS A 151 7.00 -1.58 28.55
C HIS A 151 6.53 -2.08 27.18
N LEU A 152 5.34 -1.63 26.81
CA LEU A 152 4.77 -1.76 25.49
C LEU A 152 4.53 -0.35 24.93
N ALA A 153 4.93 -0.10 23.69
CA ALA A 153 4.54 1.09 22.96
C ALA A 153 3.62 0.68 21.80
N ALA A 154 2.48 1.37 21.66
CA ALA A 154 1.53 1.12 20.59
C ALA A 154 1.13 2.41 19.90
N THR A 155 1.16 2.43 18.55
CA THR A 155 0.60 3.53 17.79
C THR A 155 -0.85 3.28 17.46
N LEU A 156 -1.65 4.32 17.68
CA LEU A 156 -3.09 4.36 17.48
C LEU A 156 -3.42 5.38 16.41
N LYS A 157 -4.39 5.07 15.57
CA LYS A 157 -4.89 5.93 14.49
C LYS A 157 -6.38 6.17 14.65
N THR A 158 -6.83 7.39 14.34
CA THR A 158 -8.26 7.71 14.21
C THR A 158 -8.71 7.64 12.76
N ASN A 159 -10.01 7.51 12.55
CA ASN A 159 -10.61 7.43 11.20
C ASN A 159 -10.42 8.72 10.36
N HIS A 160 -10.02 9.84 10.97
CA HIS A 160 -10.03 11.16 10.34
C HIS A 160 -8.65 11.78 10.14
N SER A 161 -7.59 11.15 10.66
CA SER A 161 -6.22 11.71 10.60
C SER A 161 -5.22 10.67 10.14
N GLU A 162 -4.21 11.10 9.38
CA GLU A 162 -3.02 10.29 9.11
C GLU A 162 -2.03 10.32 10.28
N GLU A 163 -2.18 11.24 11.20
CA GLU A 163 -1.33 11.37 12.38
C GLU A 163 -1.64 10.25 13.39
N LEU A 164 -0.57 9.67 13.94
CA LEU A 164 -0.65 8.58 14.89
C LEU A 164 -0.35 9.08 16.30
N ARG A 165 -1.11 8.58 17.27
CA ARG A 165 -0.81 8.73 18.70
C ARG A 165 -0.08 7.49 19.19
N CYS A 166 1.05 7.63 19.87
CA CYS A 166 1.75 6.53 20.52
C CYS A 166 1.46 6.52 22.02
N VAL A 167 0.99 5.40 22.50
CA VAL A 167 0.73 5.17 23.94
C VAL A 167 1.79 4.22 24.47
N VAL A 168 2.45 4.61 25.54
CA VAL A 168 3.44 3.79 26.25
C VAL A 168 2.82 3.26 27.52
N VAL A 169 2.77 1.93 27.64
CA VAL A 169 2.16 1.19 28.75
C VAL A 169 3.26 0.48 29.52
N ARG A 170 3.29 0.63 30.84
CA ARG A 170 4.05 -0.23 31.74
C ARG A 170 3.27 -1.52 31.93
N LEU A 171 3.92 -2.66 31.68
CA LEU A 171 3.23 -3.95 31.58
C LEU A 171 2.91 -4.60 32.93
N GLY A 172 3.66 -4.28 33.99
CA GLY A 172 3.51 -4.92 35.28
C GLY A 172 3.71 -6.44 35.25
N GLN A 173 3.44 -7.12 36.38
CA GLN A 173 3.55 -8.57 36.50
C GLN A 173 2.19 -9.24 36.36
N MET A 174 2.01 -10.15 35.42
CA MET A 174 0.76 -10.88 35.18
C MET A 174 0.30 -11.69 36.41
N ASN A 175 1.25 -12.24 37.18
CA ASN A 175 0.96 -13.02 38.39
C ASN A 175 0.58 -12.17 39.64
N SER A 176 0.60 -10.83 39.51
CA SER A 176 0.24 -9.90 40.57
C SER A 176 -0.62 -8.74 40.03
N PRO A 177 -1.75 -9.00 39.37
CA PRO A 177 -2.53 -7.97 38.65
C PRO A 177 -3.12 -6.91 39.60
N PHE A 178 -3.28 -7.21 40.87
CA PHE A 178 -3.78 -6.26 41.89
C PHE A 178 -2.69 -5.34 42.48
N LEU A 179 -1.42 -5.75 42.37
CA LEU A 179 -0.28 -5.00 42.94
C LEU A 179 0.41 -4.14 41.92
N ASP A 180 0.49 -4.55 40.65
CA ASP A 180 1.13 -3.81 39.57
C ASP A 180 0.42 -4.07 38.21
N PRO A 181 -0.82 -3.55 38.05
CA PRO A 181 -1.56 -3.74 36.78
C PRO A 181 -0.96 -2.95 35.65
N PRO A 182 -1.15 -3.37 34.39
CA PRO A 182 -0.77 -2.58 33.24
C PRO A 182 -1.38 -1.17 33.28
N HIS A 183 -0.58 -0.14 33.05
CA HIS A 183 -1.05 1.24 33.04
C HIS A 183 -0.27 2.12 32.05
N VAL A 184 -0.94 3.14 31.53
CA VAL A 184 -0.34 4.11 30.62
C VAL A 184 0.61 5.02 31.40
N VAL A 185 1.88 5.08 30.99
CA VAL A 185 2.91 5.93 31.61
C VAL A 185 3.21 7.17 30.78
N PHE A 186 3.01 7.11 29.46
CA PHE A 186 3.26 8.24 28.58
C PHE A 186 2.40 8.18 27.31
N THR A 187 2.12 9.36 26.73
CA THR A 187 1.43 9.50 25.45
C THR A 187 2.17 10.51 24.59
N LEU A 188 2.41 10.15 23.33
CA LEU A 188 3.11 10.97 22.35
C LEU A 188 2.18 11.18 21.13
N ASP A 189 2.06 12.40 20.66
CA ASP A 189 1.28 12.72 19.46
C ASP A 189 2.15 12.76 18.21
N LYS A 190 1.52 12.53 17.06
CA LYS A 190 2.13 12.62 15.73
C LYS A 190 3.29 11.66 15.50
N VAL A 191 3.36 10.56 16.24
CA VAL A 191 4.46 9.58 16.12
C VAL A 191 4.35 8.83 14.81
N PHE A 192 5.44 8.82 14.04
CA PHE A 192 5.52 8.10 12.77
C PHE A 192 6.26 6.76 12.90
N SER A 193 7.50 6.80 13.35
CA SER A 193 8.31 5.60 13.63
C SER A 193 8.82 5.62 15.07
N PHE A 194 8.97 4.45 15.67
CA PHE A 194 9.45 4.32 17.04
C PHE A 194 10.05 2.95 17.28
N GLU A 195 11.13 2.88 18.07
CA GLU A 195 11.79 1.64 18.45
C GLU A 195 12.43 1.77 19.85
N TRP A 196 12.44 0.69 20.61
CA TRP A 196 13.06 0.62 21.92
C TRP A 196 14.55 0.33 21.83
N ALA A 197 15.39 1.22 22.37
CA ALA A 197 16.81 0.95 22.54
C ALA A 197 17.09 0.15 23.81
N THR A 198 16.41 0.49 24.91
CA THR A 198 16.47 -0.22 26.20
C THR A 198 15.06 -0.34 26.78
N ASP A 199 14.90 -0.95 27.97
CA ASP A 199 13.59 -0.97 28.64
C ASP A 199 13.07 0.42 29.02
N GLU A 200 13.95 1.39 29.13
CA GLU A 200 13.61 2.74 29.62
C GLU A 200 13.81 3.83 28.55
N VAL A 201 14.34 3.47 27.36
CA VAL A 201 14.65 4.45 26.32
C VAL A 201 13.97 4.08 25.01
N LEU A 202 13.09 4.98 24.55
CA LEU A 202 12.40 4.90 23.27
C LEU A 202 12.90 6.01 22.34
N PHE A 203 13.28 5.66 21.12
CA PHE A 203 13.52 6.62 20.03
C PHE A 203 12.30 6.69 19.13
N TYR A 204 11.94 7.90 18.69
CA TYR A 204 10.78 8.09 17.81
C TYR A 204 10.92 9.31 16.91
N THR A 205 10.16 9.32 15.82
CA THR A 205 10.02 10.46 14.92
C THR A 205 8.60 11.00 14.95
N THR A 206 8.43 12.28 14.62
CA THR A 206 7.11 12.91 14.52
C THR A 206 6.80 13.31 13.09
N LEU A 207 5.52 13.13 12.69
CA LEU A 207 5.00 13.53 11.39
C LEU A 207 4.34 14.90 11.50
N GLU A 208 4.93 15.91 10.87
CA GLU A 208 4.42 17.27 10.84
C GLU A 208 4.19 17.69 9.38
N GLY A 209 2.95 17.98 8.99
CA GLY A 209 2.62 18.36 7.61
C GLY A 209 3.07 17.32 6.57
N LEU A 210 2.89 16.02 6.85
CA LEU A 210 3.37 14.88 6.06
C LEU A 210 4.90 14.72 6.00
N ARG A 211 5.65 15.44 6.80
CA ARG A 211 7.11 15.40 6.84
C ARG A 211 7.60 14.88 8.20
N CYS A 212 8.56 13.96 8.18
CA CYS A 212 9.34 13.55 9.34
C CYS A 212 10.76 14.09 9.21
N SER A 213 11.14 15.04 10.07
CA SER A 213 12.46 15.67 10.05
C SER A 213 13.21 15.56 11.37
N ARG A 214 12.58 15.09 12.45
CA ARG A 214 13.18 15.08 13.78
C ARG A 214 13.12 13.71 14.42
N VAL A 215 14.21 13.37 15.13
CA VAL A 215 14.28 12.20 16.00
C VAL A 215 14.36 12.65 17.44
N PHE A 216 13.49 12.08 18.25
CA PHE A 216 13.43 12.31 19.69
C PHE A 216 13.81 11.05 20.45
N ARG A 217 14.34 11.25 21.64
CA ARG A 217 14.58 10.23 22.65
C ARG A 217 13.68 10.50 23.85
N LEU A 218 12.88 9.52 24.24
CA LEU A 218 12.11 9.50 25.47
C LEU A 218 12.85 8.62 26.49
N ASP A 219 13.25 9.20 27.62
CA ASP A 219 13.80 8.50 28.78
C ASP A 219 12.70 8.34 29.83
N LEU A 220 12.36 7.09 30.17
CA LEU A 220 11.40 6.72 31.20
C LEU A 220 12.15 6.39 32.49
N THR A 221 12.52 7.40 33.26
CA THR A 221 13.10 7.16 34.59
C THR A 221 12.01 7.13 35.64
N SER A 222 12.25 6.42 36.78
CA SER A 222 11.27 6.18 37.83
C SER A 222 10.60 7.43 38.43
N ASN A 223 11.17 8.62 38.22
CA ASN A 223 10.65 9.87 38.80
C ASN A 223 10.32 10.98 37.80
N ARG A 224 10.79 10.94 36.55
CA ARG A 224 10.49 11.93 35.50
C ARG A 224 10.77 11.38 34.11
N SER A 225 9.76 11.46 33.25
CA SER A 225 9.97 11.24 31.81
C SER A 225 10.62 12.48 31.19
N ARG A 226 11.64 12.28 30.36
CA ARG A 226 12.35 13.36 29.68
C ARG A 226 12.40 13.10 28.18
N ILE A 227 12.06 14.13 27.39
CA ILE A 227 12.21 14.11 25.94
C ILE A 227 13.39 14.98 25.56
N THR A 228 14.26 14.47 24.70
CA THR A 228 15.40 15.20 24.11
C THR A 228 15.41 15.02 22.60
N SER A 229 15.70 16.12 21.86
CA SER A 229 15.96 16.01 20.41
C SER A 229 17.35 15.42 20.20
N VAL A 230 17.43 14.44 19.28
CA VAL A 230 18.66 13.69 18.96
C VAL A 230 19.19 14.06 17.59
N TYR A 231 18.29 14.28 16.65
CA TYR A 231 18.61 14.61 15.25
C TYR A 231 17.54 15.51 14.66
N GLU A 232 17.97 16.45 13.83
CA GLU A 232 17.08 17.33 13.07
C GLU A 232 17.59 17.45 11.62
N GLU A 233 16.74 17.09 10.67
CA GLU A 233 17.00 17.18 9.24
C GLU A 233 16.54 18.52 8.69
N THR A 234 17.42 19.22 8.01
CA THR A 234 17.16 20.55 7.45
C THR A 234 16.69 20.52 6.00
N HIS A 235 17.02 19.45 5.26
CA HIS A 235 16.63 19.31 3.86
C HIS A 235 15.15 18.98 3.73
N PRO A 236 14.36 19.78 3.00
CA PRO A 236 12.91 19.63 2.94
C PRO A 236 12.44 18.38 2.16
N ASP A 237 13.28 17.81 1.31
CA ASP A 237 13.04 16.63 0.47
C ASP A 237 13.42 15.31 1.17
N VAL A 238 13.94 15.39 2.40
CA VAL A 238 14.41 14.24 3.16
C VAL A 238 13.41 13.84 4.24
N PHE A 239 13.15 12.55 4.31
CA PHE A 239 12.29 11.91 5.29
C PHE A 239 13.12 11.09 6.28
N VAL A 240 12.84 11.23 7.58
CA VAL A 240 13.59 10.59 8.67
C VAL A 240 12.75 9.53 9.37
N GLU A 241 13.30 8.34 9.53
CA GLU A 241 12.67 7.29 10.33
C GLU A 241 13.69 6.56 11.21
N VAL A 242 13.19 5.90 12.26
CA VAL A 242 13.98 5.01 13.11
C VAL A 242 13.57 3.56 12.90
N VAL A 243 14.56 2.68 12.79
CA VAL A 243 14.37 1.23 12.60
C VAL A 243 15.38 0.48 13.47
N LEU A 244 14.95 -0.59 14.11
CA LEU A 244 15.82 -1.46 14.90
C LEU A 244 16.25 -2.66 14.05
N SER A 245 17.55 -2.97 14.06
CA SER A 245 18.09 -4.17 13.40
C SER A 245 17.43 -5.44 13.95
N ARG A 246 17.40 -6.50 13.15
CA ARG A 246 16.74 -7.75 13.55
C ARG A 246 17.28 -8.33 14.85
N ASN A 247 18.59 -8.24 15.08
CA ASN A 247 19.22 -8.68 16.32
C ASN A 247 19.08 -7.67 17.48
N ARG A 248 18.39 -6.54 17.26
CA ARG A 248 18.09 -5.48 18.25
C ARG A 248 19.32 -4.79 18.86
N GLN A 249 20.50 -4.92 18.26
CA GLN A 249 21.73 -4.31 18.77
C GLN A 249 22.04 -2.94 18.18
N ILE A 250 21.53 -2.66 16.99
CA ILE A 250 21.71 -1.38 16.30
C ILE A 250 20.36 -0.77 15.95
N LEU A 251 20.14 0.46 16.36
CA LEU A 251 19.06 1.29 15.90
C LEU A 251 19.58 2.22 14.81
N THR A 252 18.92 2.27 13.68
CA THR A 252 19.25 3.14 12.55
C THR A 252 18.33 4.35 12.52
N ILE A 253 18.90 5.52 12.26
CA ILE A 253 18.19 6.73 11.86
C ILE A 253 18.42 6.86 10.36
N ASN A 254 17.38 6.58 9.59
CA ASN A 254 17.42 6.60 8.12
C ASN A 254 16.92 7.94 7.62
N CYS A 255 17.79 8.72 6.97
CA CYS A 255 17.51 10.04 6.42
C CYS A 255 17.55 9.93 4.90
N ASN A 256 16.38 9.71 4.26
CA ASN A 256 16.31 9.36 2.86
C ASN A 256 15.49 10.37 2.06
N SER A 257 15.99 10.78 0.89
CA SER A 257 15.20 11.31 -0.19
C SER A 257 14.87 10.21 -1.22
N ARG A 258 14.30 10.56 -2.34
CA ARG A 258 14.05 9.60 -3.43
C ARG A 258 15.33 9.17 -4.15
N THR A 259 16.41 9.95 -4.01
CA THR A 259 17.67 9.76 -4.74
C THR A 259 18.89 9.64 -3.84
N THR A 260 18.77 9.97 -2.56
CA THR A 260 19.88 9.97 -1.62
C THR A 260 19.54 9.29 -0.32
N SER A 261 20.52 8.66 0.31
CA SER A 261 20.43 8.09 1.66
C SER A 261 21.55 8.61 2.54
N GLU A 262 21.23 8.84 3.82
CA GLU A 262 22.16 9.03 4.91
C GLU A 262 21.67 8.25 6.12
N VAL A 263 22.52 7.46 6.74
CA VAL A 263 22.15 6.62 7.87
C VAL A 263 23.06 6.89 9.05
N LEU A 264 22.45 7.16 10.22
CA LEU A 264 23.16 7.19 11.49
C LEU A 264 22.80 5.93 12.29
N LEU A 265 23.75 5.42 13.04
CA LEU A 265 23.62 4.24 13.88
C LEU A 265 23.67 4.60 15.35
N ILE A 266 22.86 3.91 16.15
CA ILE A 266 22.92 3.97 17.62
C ILE A 266 23.14 2.53 18.11
N ASP A 267 24.24 2.28 18.77
CA ASP A 267 24.53 1.01 19.41
C ASP A 267 23.72 0.91 20.72
N THR A 268 22.73 0.02 20.74
CA THR A 268 21.83 -0.16 21.88
C THR A 268 22.50 -0.93 23.03
N THR A 269 23.66 -1.52 22.81
CA THR A 269 24.45 -2.24 23.84
C THR A 269 25.27 -1.28 24.70
N THR A 270 25.44 -0.04 24.24
CA THR A 270 26.19 0.98 24.97
C THR A 270 25.28 1.87 25.82
N SER A 271 25.78 2.35 26.96
CA SER A 271 25.02 3.25 27.85
C SER A 271 24.78 4.65 27.28
N HIS A 272 25.62 5.10 26.37
CA HIS A 272 25.59 6.47 25.88
C HIS A 272 24.56 6.70 24.78
N LEU A 273 24.18 5.67 24.03
CA LEU A 273 23.17 5.72 22.95
C LEU A 273 23.40 6.91 21.99
N LYS A 274 24.67 7.18 21.62
CA LYS A 274 25.03 8.28 20.73
C LYS A 274 24.93 7.86 19.27
N PRO A 275 24.29 8.68 18.41
CA PRO A 275 24.31 8.44 16.97
C PRO A 275 25.69 8.68 16.38
N PHE A 276 26.10 7.82 15.43
CA PHE A 276 27.29 8.02 14.60
C PHE A 276 26.96 7.72 13.13
N LEU A 277 27.61 8.46 12.23
CA LEU A 277 27.29 8.45 10.81
C LEU A 277 27.91 7.23 10.11
N VAL A 278 27.16 6.57 9.21
CA VAL A 278 27.69 5.53 8.33
C VAL A 278 28.40 6.14 7.14
N GLN A 279 27.67 6.90 6.34
CA GLN A 279 28.18 7.55 5.11
C GLN A 279 27.46 8.87 4.92
N PRO A 280 28.15 9.99 4.69
CA PRO A 280 27.55 11.26 4.33
C PRO A 280 26.69 11.13 3.07
N ARG A 281 25.63 11.93 3.01
CA ARG A 281 24.72 11.97 1.86
C ARG A 281 25.48 12.29 0.57
N GLN A 282 25.23 11.50 -0.46
CA GLN A 282 25.77 11.69 -1.81
C GLN A 282 24.66 11.57 -2.83
N GLN A 283 24.77 12.35 -3.90
CA GLN A 283 23.81 12.31 -5.00
C GLN A 283 23.77 10.90 -5.63
N ASP A 284 22.56 10.40 -5.86
CA ASP A 284 22.28 9.08 -6.44
C ASP A 284 22.82 7.87 -5.65
N LEU A 285 23.23 8.05 -4.41
CA LEU A 285 23.59 6.98 -3.49
C LEU A 285 22.39 6.62 -2.60
N LEU A 286 21.85 5.44 -2.82
CA LEU A 286 20.79 4.83 -2.00
C LEU A 286 21.35 3.62 -1.28
N TYR A 287 21.18 3.55 0.04
CA TYR A 287 21.60 2.39 0.78
C TYR A 287 20.74 2.14 2.02
N HIS A 288 20.67 0.88 2.41
CA HIS A 288 20.00 0.37 3.60
C HIS A 288 20.95 -0.48 4.41
N VAL A 289 20.91 -0.39 5.75
CA VAL A 289 21.87 -1.00 6.65
C VAL A 289 21.18 -1.99 7.58
N GLU A 290 21.72 -3.22 7.64
CA GLU A 290 21.43 -4.24 8.63
C GLU A 290 22.70 -4.58 9.43
N HIS A 291 22.53 -5.20 10.61
CA HIS A 291 23.63 -5.54 11.49
C HIS A 291 23.83 -7.05 11.63
N TRP A 292 25.09 -7.48 11.51
CA TRP A 292 25.50 -8.86 11.70
C TRP A 292 26.82 -8.95 12.48
N ARG A 293 26.78 -9.40 13.73
CA ARG A 293 27.95 -9.51 14.62
C ARG A 293 28.64 -8.14 14.77
N ARG A 294 29.88 -8.00 14.23
CA ARG A 294 30.64 -6.74 14.17
C ARG A 294 30.65 -6.07 12.79
N TRP A 295 29.79 -6.54 11.90
CA TRP A 295 29.71 -6.06 10.53
C TRP A 295 28.37 -5.40 10.26
N LEU A 296 28.39 -4.46 9.37
CA LEU A 296 27.21 -3.94 8.70
C LEU A 296 27.03 -4.67 7.38
N ILE A 297 25.82 -5.12 7.11
CA ILE A 297 25.40 -5.65 5.83
C ILE A 297 24.56 -4.58 5.15
N ILE A 298 25.02 -4.12 4.00
CA ILE A 298 24.49 -2.93 3.38
C ILE A 298 23.98 -3.28 1.98
N LEU A 299 22.71 -3.00 1.73
CA LEU A 299 22.13 -3.04 0.41
C LEU A 299 22.31 -1.67 -0.23
N ALA A 300 23.13 -1.52 -1.25
CA ALA A 300 23.47 -0.24 -1.84
C ALA A 300 23.59 -0.28 -3.37
N ASN A 301 23.24 0.85 -4.00
CA ASN A 301 23.68 1.12 -5.36
C ASN A 301 25.00 1.93 -5.28
N THR A 302 26.12 1.31 -5.46
CA THR A 302 27.43 1.91 -5.18
C THR A 302 27.89 3.01 -6.15
N GLY A 303 27.00 3.49 -7.01
CA GLY A 303 27.28 4.60 -7.91
C GLY A 303 26.13 4.96 -8.85
N PRO A 304 26.25 6.07 -9.57
CA PRO A 304 25.23 6.50 -10.54
C PRO A 304 24.94 5.42 -11.59
N GLY A 305 23.66 5.17 -11.85
CA GLY A 305 23.24 4.16 -12.84
C GLY A 305 23.32 2.71 -12.36
N GLN A 306 23.91 2.43 -11.21
CA GLN A 306 24.02 1.09 -10.64
C GLN A 306 22.69 0.61 -10.03
N GLU A 307 22.45 -0.70 -10.08
CA GLU A 307 21.41 -1.38 -9.32
C GLU A 307 21.93 -1.76 -7.92
N TYR A 308 21.02 -2.24 -7.06
CA TYR A 308 21.39 -2.67 -5.73
C TYR A 308 22.29 -3.90 -5.73
N GLN A 309 23.32 -3.86 -4.88
CA GLN A 309 24.18 -5.00 -4.51
C GLN A 309 24.32 -5.07 -2.99
N VAL A 310 24.77 -6.20 -2.48
CA VAL A 310 25.06 -6.38 -1.04
C VAL A 310 26.54 -6.16 -0.80
N VAL A 311 26.84 -5.22 0.06
CA VAL A 311 28.23 -4.95 0.53
C VAL A 311 28.30 -5.10 2.05
N GLN A 312 29.49 -5.24 2.60
CA GLN A 312 29.75 -5.25 4.03
C GLN A 312 30.79 -4.20 4.42
N ALA A 313 30.67 -3.73 5.65
CA ALA A 313 31.67 -2.84 6.27
C ALA A 313 31.85 -3.20 7.75
N PRO A 314 33.04 -2.99 8.35
CA PRO A 314 33.21 -3.10 9.80
C PRO A 314 32.35 -2.05 10.53
N LEU A 315 31.71 -2.43 11.64
CA LEU A 315 30.96 -1.48 12.46
C LEU A 315 31.85 -0.33 12.99
N SER A 316 33.15 -0.59 13.19
CA SER A 316 34.15 0.41 13.63
C SER A 316 34.52 1.40 12.54
N GLU A 317 34.35 1.07 11.26
CA GLU A 317 34.68 1.90 10.10
C GLU A 317 33.59 1.74 9.02
N PRO A 318 32.41 2.33 9.24
CA PRO A 318 31.23 2.06 8.43
C PRO A 318 31.21 2.79 7.09
N SER A 319 32.15 3.70 6.83
CA SER A 319 32.16 4.55 5.64
C SER A 319 32.36 3.77 4.35
N MET A 320 31.92 4.35 3.22
CA MET A 320 31.96 3.71 1.89
C MET A 320 33.37 3.28 1.44
N VAL A 321 34.42 3.89 2.01
CA VAL A 321 35.83 3.52 1.73
C VAL A 321 36.11 2.06 2.14
N SER A 322 35.44 1.57 3.20
CA SER A 322 35.60 0.20 3.72
C SER A 322 34.60 -0.81 3.16
N TRP A 323 33.70 -0.40 2.25
CA TRP A 323 32.69 -1.29 1.71
C TRP A 323 33.28 -2.34 0.79
N VAL A 324 33.04 -3.60 1.11
CA VAL A 324 33.46 -4.76 0.31
C VAL A 324 32.22 -5.48 -0.23
N THR A 325 32.16 -5.69 -1.54
CA THR A 325 31.04 -6.39 -2.16
C THR A 325 30.98 -7.85 -1.74
N LEU A 326 29.84 -8.26 -1.17
CA LEU A 326 29.54 -9.64 -0.82
C LEU A 326 28.81 -10.36 -1.96
N PHE A 327 27.83 -9.69 -2.56
CA PHE A 327 26.98 -10.30 -3.56
C PHE A 327 26.44 -9.25 -4.56
N THR A 328 26.49 -9.58 -5.83
CA THR A 328 25.90 -8.79 -6.92
C THR A 328 24.82 -9.64 -7.58
N PRO A 329 23.55 -9.18 -7.60
CA PRO A 329 22.48 -9.87 -8.31
C PRO A 329 22.78 -10.02 -9.80
N GLY A 330 22.26 -11.08 -10.41
CA GLY A 330 22.38 -11.29 -11.85
C GLY A 330 21.71 -10.18 -12.68
N PRO A 331 22.11 -10.00 -13.94
CA PRO A 331 21.55 -8.97 -14.82
C PRO A 331 20.02 -9.01 -14.88
N GLY A 332 19.38 -7.85 -14.77
CA GLY A 332 17.91 -7.71 -14.79
C GLY A 332 17.19 -8.17 -13.53
N THR A 333 17.92 -8.62 -12.50
CA THR A 333 17.34 -8.96 -11.19
C THR A 333 17.22 -7.71 -10.33
N ALA A 334 16.01 -7.38 -9.92
CA ALA A 334 15.71 -6.21 -9.09
C ALA A 334 15.52 -6.62 -7.63
N VAL A 335 16.46 -6.25 -6.75
CA VAL A 335 16.31 -6.44 -5.30
C VAL A 335 15.28 -5.46 -4.75
N LYS A 336 14.36 -5.98 -3.92
CA LYS A 336 13.23 -5.25 -3.34
C LYS A 336 13.37 -5.01 -1.85
N ASP A 337 13.93 -5.99 -1.15
CA ASP A 337 14.08 -5.94 0.30
C ASP A 337 15.26 -6.83 0.72
N MET A 338 15.79 -6.56 1.90
CA MET A 338 16.88 -7.30 2.51
C MET A 338 16.60 -7.53 4.00
N ASP A 339 16.85 -8.73 4.47
CA ASP A 339 16.79 -9.07 5.88
C ASP A 339 17.99 -9.97 6.24
N VAL A 340 18.50 -9.85 7.48
CA VAL A 340 19.60 -10.68 7.98
C VAL A 340 19.06 -11.67 9.00
N VAL A 341 19.12 -12.96 8.66
CA VAL A 341 18.67 -14.05 9.50
C VAL A 341 19.87 -14.88 9.91
N ARG A 342 20.35 -14.69 11.14
CA ARG A 342 21.61 -15.27 11.66
C ARG A 342 22.80 -15.00 10.73
N ASP A 343 23.34 -16.05 10.10
CA ASP A 343 24.51 -15.99 9.25
C ASP A 343 24.15 -15.91 7.74
N HIS A 344 22.91 -15.54 7.42
CA HIS A 344 22.44 -15.41 6.05
C HIS A 344 21.75 -14.07 5.81
N CYS A 345 22.03 -13.50 4.66
CA CYS A 345 21.30 -12.38 4.10
C CYS A 345 20.22 -12.93 3.15
N VAL A 346 18.96 -12.62 3.40
CA VAL A 346 17.83 -13.02 2.58
C VAL A 346 17.34 -11.79 1.80
N LEU A 347 17.43 -11.86 0.48
CA LEU A 347 16.97 -10.82 -0.42
C LEU A 347 15.62 -11.22 -1.02
N VAL A 348 14.67 -10.34 -0.97
CA VAL A 348 13.46 -10.42 -1.80
C VAL A 348 13.79 -9.79 -3.14
N ALA A 349 13.68 -10.52 -4.21
CA ALA A 349 14.05 -10.05 -5.54
C ALA A 349 13.00 -10.41 -6.59
N ARG A 350 13.04 -9.66 -7.69
CA ARG A 350 12.24 -9.93 -8.89
C ARG A 350 13.17 -10.27 -10.04
N THR A 351 12.93 -11.40 -10.67
CA THR A 351 13.69 -11.87 -11.83
C THR A 351 13.38 -11.06 -13.09
N PRO A 352 14.19 -11.16 -14.16
CA PRO A 352 13.85 -10.58 -15.48
C PRO A 352 12.47 -11.01 -16.00
N ALA A 353 12.04 -12.24 -15.70
CA ALA A 353 10.70 -12.76 -16.02
C ALA A 353 9.58 -12.19 -15.11
N SER A 354 9.88 -11.20 -14.27
CA SER A 354 8.95 -10.56 -13.33
C SER A 354 8.41 -11.50 -12.22
N GLU A 355 9.10 -12.60 -11.92
CA GLU A 355 8.77 -13.50 -10.84
C GLU A 355 9.43 -13.06 -9.54
N LEU A 356 8.71 -13.21 -8.41
CA LEU A 356 9.28 -13.01 -7.08
C LEU A 356 10.05 -14.26 -6.66
N VAL A 357 11.27 -14.03 -6.17
CA VAL A 357 12.16 -15.07 -5.64
C VAL A 357 12.81 -14.60 -4.36
N LEU A 358 13.33 -15.54 -3.58
CA LEU A 358 14.24 -15.25 -2.47
C LEU A 358 15.65 -15.64 -2.85
N ILE A 359 16.61 -14.74 -2.66
CA ILE A 359 18.03 -15.02 -2.84
C ILE A 359 18.65 -15.08 -1.45
N VAL A 360 19.28 -16.19 -1.12
CA VAL A 360 19.96 -16.41 0.15
C VAL A 360 21.46 -16.34 -0.06
N VAL A 361 22.11 -15.45 0.67
CA VAL A 361 23.56 -15.23 0.63
C VAL A 361 24.13 -15.61 2.00
N SER A 362 25.01 -16.60 2.05
CA SER A 362 25.74 -16.93 3.28
C SER A 362 26.72 -15.80 3.61
N LEU A 363 26.64 -15.22 4.81
CA LEU A 363 27.54 -14.15 5.26
C LEU A 363 28.93 -14.68 5.63
N THR A 364 29.06 -15.96 5.90
CA THR A 364 30.34 -16.64 6.16
C THR A 364 30.99 -17.15 4.88
N HIS A 365 30.19 -17.55 3.89
CA HIS A 365 30.64 -18.09 2.61
C HIS A 365 29.83 -17.46 1.46
N PRO A 366 30.06 -16.18 1.11
CA PRO A 366 29.21 -15.45 0.15
C PRO A 366 29.15 -16.06 -1.25
N LYS A 367 30.10 -16.91 -1.61
CA LYS A 367 30.11 -17.65 -2.90
C LYS A 367 29.04 -18.74 -2.97
N GLU A 368 28.48 -19.15 -1.85
CA GLU A 368 27.43 -20.17 -1.74
C GLU A 368 26.02 -19.57 -1.75
N ALA A 369 25.83 -18.49 -2.52
CA ALA A 369 24.51 -17.91 -2.70
C ALA A 369 23.61 -18.79 -3.57
N TYR A 370 22.33 -18.91 -3.19
CA TYR A 370 21.35 -19.69 -3.95
C TYR A 370 19.98 -18.97 -4.03
N THR A 371 19.17 -19.40 -4.97
CA THR A 371 17.83 -18.83 -5.20
C THR A 371 16.74 -19.83 -4.81
N VAL A 372 15.81 -19.41 -4.01
CA VAL A 372 14.60 -20.15 -3.63
C VAL A 372 13.43 -19.67 -4.47
N GLN A 373 12.86 -20.57 -5.26
CA GLN A 373 11.69 -20.30 -6.08
C GLN A 373 10.43 -20.29 -5.21
N LEU A 374 9.58 -19.30 -5.44
CA LEU A 374 8.25 -19.24 -4.84
C LEU A 374 7.21 -19.81 -5.83
N PRO A 375 6.01 -20.19 -5.36
CA PRO A 375 4.92 -20.58 -6.25
C PRO A 375 4.68 -19.57 -7.37
N SER A 376 4.48 -20.01 -8.60
CA SER A 376 4.39 -19.16 -9.79
C SER A 376 3.29 -18.09 -9.74
N TRP A 377 2.25 -18.32 -8.95
CA TRP A 377 1.17 -17.37 -8.72
C TRP A 377 1.53 -16.23 -7.74
N THR A 378 2.68 -16.30 -7.08
CA THR A 378 3.12 -15.29 -6.08
C THR A 378 3.36 -13.95 -6.75
N CYS A 379 2.67 -12.92 -6.27
CA CYS A 379 2.81 -11.55 -6.76
C CYS A 379 3.20 -10.55 -5.67
N ALA A 380 2.91 -10.89 -4.42
CA ALA A 380 3.28 -10.09 -3.25
C ALA A 380 3.89 -10.99 -2.18
N ILE A 381 4.88 -10.45 -1.47
CA ILE A 381 5.52 -11.05 -0.32
C ILE A 381 5.49 -10.05 0.84
N ASN A 382 5.18 -10.56 2.03
CA ASN A 382 5.09 -9.75 3.23
C ASN A 382 5.90 -10.42 4.35
N PRO A 383 7.18 -10.04 4.53
CA PRO A 383 8.01 -10.57 5.60
C PRO A 383 7.44 -10.21 6.97
N LYS A 384 7.47 -11.17 7.89
CA LYS A 384 7.17 -10.93 9.28
C LYS A 384 8.33 -10.15 9.90
N LYS A 385 8.03 -9.02 10.56
CA LYS A 385 9.04 -8.32 11.35
C LYS A 385 9.41 -9.17 12.56
N PRO A 386 10.71 -9.20 12.93
CA PRO A 386 11.18 -10.01 14.05
C PRO A 386 10.49 -9.58 15.36
N ASP A 387 10.00 -10.56 16.07
CA ASP A 387 9.51 -10.45 17.44
C ASP A 387 10.67 -10.55 18.45
N MET A 388 10.40 -10.27 19.73
CA MET A 388 11.40 -10.41 20.80
C MET A 388 11.93 -11.84 20.97
N ALA A 389 11.06 -12.82 20.77
CA ALA A 389 11.38 -14.24 20.85
C ALA A 389 12.09 -14.79 19.60
N ASP A 390 12.39 -13.94 18.61
CA ASP A 390 12.91 -14.38 17.31
C ASP A 390 14.41 -14.71 17.37
N GLN A 391 14.75 -15.68 18.21
CA GLN A 391 15.99 -16.46 18.07
C GLN A 391 15.85 -17.58 17.02
N ARG A 392 14.72 -17.63 16.32
CA ARG A 392 14.43 -18.66 15.32
C ARG A 392 15.37 -18.51 14.13
N ARG A 393 15.76 -19.67 13.58
CA ARG A 393 16.63 -19.77 12.40
C ARG A 393 15.85 -19.66 11.10
N VAL A 394 14.71 -18.95 11.11
CA VAL A 394 13.76 -18.97 10.01
C VAL A 394 13.42 -17.55 9.56
N PHE A 395 13.15 -17.42 8.26
CA PHE A 395 12.56 -16.24 7.66
C PHE A 395 11.08 -16.52 7.42
N GLU A 396 10.20 -15.94 8.25
CA GLU A 396 8.74 -16.08 8.17
C GLU A 396 8.15 -14.98 7.27
N PHE A 397 7.23 -15.34 6.39
CA PHE A 397 6.59 -14.39 5.49
C PHE A 397 5.23 -14.91 4.99
N LEU A 398 4.40 -13.98 4.49
CA LEU A 398 3.17 -14.29 3.77
C LEU A 398 3.39 -14.05 2.28
N ILE A 399 2.87 -14.94 1.45
CA ILE A 399 2.76 -14.70 0.02
C ILE A 399 1.30 -14.57 -0.40
N SER A 400 1.04 -13.73 -1.40
CA SER A 400 -0.31 -13.54 -1.93
C SER A 400 -0.27 -13.10 -3.39
N SER A 401 -1.44 -13.01 -4.00
CA SER A 401 -1.68 -12.30 -5.25
C SER A 401 -3.02 -11.57 -5.15
N PRO A 402 -3.41 -10.72 -6.10
CA PRO A 402 -4.70 -10.06 -6.07
C PRO A 402 -5.91 -11.01 -5.90
N VAL A 403 -5.75 -12.27 -6.30
CA VAL A 403 -6.81 -13.28 -6.31
C VAL A 403 -6.55 -14.49 -5.41
N HIS A 404 -5.32 -14.66 -4.91
CA HIS A 404 -4.96 -15.70 -3.94
C HIS A 404 -4.75 -15.08 -2.56
N SER A 405 -5.51 -15.55 -1.57
CA SER A 405 -5.38 -15.09 -0.18
C SER A 405 -3.99 -15.37 0.39
N PRO A 406 -3.54 -14.57 1.37
CA PRO A 406 -2.25 -14.76 2.01
C PRO A 406 -2.05 -16.17 2.58
N VAL A 407 -0.90 -16.74 2.29
CA VAL A 407 -0.46 -18.06 2.77
C VAL A 407 0.86 -17.88 3.51
N PRO A 408 0.99 -18.40 4.75
CA PRO A 408 2.22 -18.33 5.50
C PRO A 408 3.26 -19.33 4.98
N TYR A 409 4.49 -18.86 4.91
CA TYR A 409 5.67 -19.65 4.56
C TYR A 409 6.81 -19.37 5.54
N CYS A 410 7.64 -20.39 5.74
CA CYS A 410 8.89 -20.33 6.51
C CYS A 410 10.03 -20.81 5.64
N LEU A 411 11.05 -19.99 5.45
CA LEU A 411 12.31 -20.38 4.83
C LEU A 411 13.35 -20.63 5.91
N TYR A 412 14.04 -21.77 5.83
CA TYR A 412 15.24 -22.10 6.60
C TYR A 412 16.48 -21.79 5.74
N PRO A 413 17.17 -20.64 5.98
CA PRO A 413 18.25 -20.22 5.09
C PRO A 413 19.47 -21.14 5.11
N GLU A 414 19.67 -21.94 6.17
CA GLU A 414 20.78 -22.89 6.28
C GLU A 414 20.65 -24.04 5.27
N ASP A 415 19.42 -24.55 5.08
CA ASP A 415 19.13 -25.74 4.29
C ASP A 415 18.42 -25.44 2.96
N GLY A 416 18.01 -24.21 2.74
CA GLY A 416 17.18 -23.81 1.60
C GLY A 416 15.76 -24.36 1.63
N LEU A 417 15.34 -24.93 2.77
CA LEU A 417 14.04 -25.56 2.94
C LEU A 417 12.93 -24.51 3.06
N LEU A 418 11.97 -24.58 2.15
CA LEU A 418 10.77 -23.74 2.14
C LEU A 418 9.56 -24.56 2.57
N LEU A 419 8.94 -24.20 3.70
CA LEU A 419 7.77 -24.89 4.23
C LEU A 419 6.54 -23.98 4.20
N SER A 420 5.39 -24.53 3.77
CA SER A 420 4.09 -23.88 3.91
C SER A 420 3.56 -24.09 5.33
N GLY A 421 3.10 -23.02 5.97
CA GLY A 421 2.53 -23.06 7.32
C GLY A 421 1.07 -23.50 7.39
N THR A 422 0.46 -23.99 6.31
CA THR A 422 -0.92 -24.50 6.33
C THR A 422 -0.99 -25.87 6.99
N LYS A 423 -1.73 -25.97 8.10
CA LYS A 423 -1.88 -27.21 8.89
C LYS A 423 -2.54 -28.37 8.15
N ASP A 424 -3.24 -28.12 7.06
CA ASP A 424 -4.10 -29.11 6.40
C ASP A 424 -3.50 -29.75 5.13
N GLY A 425 -2.23 -29.49 4.80
CA GLY A 425 -1.63 -30.04 3.58
C GLY A 425 -2.38 -29.68 2.28
N SER A 426 -3.41 -28.85 2.36
CA SER A 426 -4.11 -28.34 1.19
C SER A 426 -3.22 -27.32 0.50
N SER A 427 -2.58 -27.75 -0.58
CA SER A 427 -1.87 -26.84 -1.48
C SER A 427 -2.80 -25.72 -1.89
N PRO A 428 -2.37 -24.44 -1.80
CA PRO A 428 -3.15 -23.31 -2.31
C PRO A 428 -3.51 -23.43 -3.79
N GLU A 429 -2.80 -24.26 -4.53
CA GLU A 429 -3.05 -24.62 -5.93
C GLU A 429 -4.45 -25.18 -6.16
N ASN A 430 -5.08 -25.77 -5.13
CA ASN A 430 -6.44 -26.32 -5.21
C ASN A 430 -7.56 -25.29 -4.92
N GLN A 431 -7.23 -23.99 -4.70
CA GLN A 431 -8.26 -23.00 -4.34
C GLN A 431 -9.01 -22.35 -5.52
N GLY A 432 -8.89 -22.87 -6.73
CA GLY A 432 -9.65 -22.40 -7.91
C GLY A 432 -8.80 -22.41 -9.18
N ASN A 433 -9.45 -22.49 -10.33
CA ASN A 433 -8.80 -22.46 -11.65
C ASN A 433 -8.34 -21.03 -12.03
N TYR A 434 -7.56 -20.39 -11.16
CA TYR A 434 -7.01 -19.05 -11.44
C TYR A 434 -5.63 -19.19 -12.06
N THR A 435 -5.45 -18.61 -13.23
CA THR A 435 -4.19 -18.62 -13.96
C THR A 435 -3.54 -17.25 -13.88
N THR A 436 -2.23 -17.23 -13.65
CA THR A 436 -1.39 -16.05 -13.71
C THR A 436 -0.46 -16.18 -14.91
N THR A 437 -0.64 -15.32 -15.91
CA THR A 437 0.19 -15.29 -17.12
C THR A 437 1.05 -14.03 -17.11
N ARG A 438 2.35 -14.18 -17.37
CA ARG A 438 3.28 -13.07 -17.50
C ARG A 438 3.56 -12.82 -18.95
N LEU A 439 3.35 -11.58 -19.39
CA LEU A 439 3.48 -11.13 -20.77
C LEU A 439 4.46 -9.96 -20.84
N GLU A 440 4.97 -9.67 -22.00
CA GLU A 440 5.80 -8.49 -22.28
C GLU A 440 5.29 -7.79 -23.54
N ALA A 441 5.03 -6.49 -23.43
CA ALA A 441 4.62 -5.64 -24.54
C ALA A 441 5.82 -4.87 -25.09
N TYR A 442 5.98 -4.86 -26.42
CA TYR A 442 6.97 -4.01 -27.06
C TYR A 442 6.49 -2.56 -27.13
N ASN A 443 7.27 -1.65 -26.55
CA ASN A 443 7.10 -0.22 -26.77
C ASN A 443 7.85 0.21 -28.04
N GLN A 444 7.51 1.40 -28.57
CA GLN A 444 8.10 1.96 -29.80
C GLN A 444 9.62 2.20 -29.68
N ASP A 445 10.12 2.44 -28.47
CA ASP A 445 11.56 2.59 -28.21
C ASP A 445 12.31 1.26 -28.03
N GLY A 446 11.64 0.12 -28.29
CA GLY A 446 12.20 -1.22 -28.14
C GLY A 446 12.18 -1.77 -26.71
N THR A 447 11.65 -1.03 -25.76
CA THR A 447 11.53 -1.49 -24.36
C THR A 447 10.47 -2.57 -24.24
N LEU A 448 10.81 -3.67 -23.54
CA LEU A 448 9.85 -4.70 -23.12
C LEU A 448 9.19 -4.29 -21.82
N VAL A 449 7.87 -4.08 -21.84
CA VAL A 449 7.08 -3.66 -20.68
C VAL A 449 6.35 -4.87 -20.10
N PRO A 450 6.61 -5.26 -18.83
CA PRO A 450 5.97 -6.42 -18.24
C PRO A 450 4.49 -6.20 -17.98
N ILE A 451 3.71 -7.27 -18.17
CA ILE A 451 2.29 -7.34 -17.83
C ILE A 451 2.04 -8.61 -17.01
N THR A 452 1.33 -8.51 -15.91
CA THR A 452 0.81 -9.68 -15.19
C THR A 452 -0.68 -9.77 -15.44
N LEU A 453 -1.15 -10.87 -16.06
CA LEU A 453 -2.54 -11.10 -16.42
C LEU A 453 -3.11 -12.22 -15.56
N PHE A 454 -4.26 -11.96 -14.90
CA PHE A 454 -5.03 -12.95 -14.16
C PHE A 454 -6.30 -13.28 -14.92
N HIS A 455 -6.59 -14.58 -15.05
CA HIS A 455 -7.76 -15.08 -15.79
C HIS A 455 -8.16 -16.48 -15.31
N MET A 456 -9.39 -16.91 -15.65
CA MET A 456 -9.91 -18.24 -15.30
C MET A 456 -9.92 -19.22 -16.49
N VAL A 457 -9.85 -18.70 -17.69
CA VAL A 457 -9.90 -19.47 -18.94
C VAL A 457 -8.53 -19.34 -19.61
N PRO A 458 -7.98 -20.36 -20.26
CA PRO A 458 -6.72 -20.23 -21.01
C PRO A 458 -6.70 -19.01 -21.91
N VAL A 459 -5.52 -18.40 -22.13
CA VAL A 459 -5.38 -17.13 -22.89
C VAL A 459 -6.00 -17.25 -24.28
N GLU A 460 -5.87 -18.41 -24.91
CA GLU A 460 -6.45 -18.73 -26.22
C GLU A 460 -7.99 -18.78 -26.22
N GLY A 461 -8.58 -18.99 -25.04
CA GLY A 461 -10.03 -18.99 -24.81
C GLY A 461 -10.57 -17.64 -24.31
N LEU A 462 -9.70 -16.68 -24.02
CA LEU A 462 -10.08 -15.32 -23.64
C LEU A 462 -10.46 -14.52 -24.91
N THR A 463 -11.60 -14.82 -25.48
CA THR A 463 -12.13 -14.04 -26.58
C THR A 463 -13.05 -12.94 -26.03
N GLN A 464 -12.58 -11.69 -26.09
CA GLN A 464 -13.35 -10.50 -25.70
C GLN A 464 -13.87 -10.54 -24.24
N ALA A 465 -13.02 -10.93 -23.29
CA ALA A 465 -13.36 -10.82 -21.88
C ALA A 465 -13.41 -9.34 -21.44
N PRO A 466 -14.30 -8.98 -20.50
CA PRO A 466 -14.16 -7.69 -19.80
C PRO A 466 -12.80 -7.60 -19.15
N LEU A 467 -12.09 -6.50 -19.38
CA LEU A 467 -10.70 -6.31 -18.91
C LEU A 467 -10.61 -5.11 -17.98
N LEU A 468 -10.04 -5.32 -16.80
CA LEU A 468 -9.66 -4.25 -15.88
C LEU A 468 -8.14 -4.13 -15.82
N VAL A 469 -7.62 -2.99 -16.26
CA VAL A 469 -6.18 -2.70 -16.31
C VAL A 469 -5.78 -1.84 -15.10
N HIS A 470 -4.80 -2.32 -14.35
CA HIS A 470 -4.19 -1.64 -13.21
C HIS A 470 -2.85 -1.03 -13.61
N VAL A 471 -2.60 0.21 -13.18
CA VAL A 471 -1.37 0.94 -13.49
C VAL A 471 -0.99 1.91 -12.36
N TYR A 472 0.32 2.15 -12.19
CA TYR A 472 0.82 3.18 -11.27
C TYR A 472 1.98 3.97 -11.90
N GLY A 473 3.19 3.41 -12.02
CA GLY A 473 4.32 3.96 -12.78
C GLY A 473 4.92 5.24 -12.22
N ALA A 474 5.08 5.34 -10.91
CA ALA A 474 5.71 6.49 -10.26
C ALA A 474 6.48 6.07 -9.00
N TYR A 475 7.42 6.92 -8.57
CA TYR A 475 8.14 6.80 -7.31
C TYR A 475 8.96 5.51 -7.12
N GLY A 476 9.22 4.76 -8.18
CA GLY A 476 9.90 3.47 -8.10
C GLY A 476 9.13 2.42 -7.30
N ARG A 477 7.80 2.53 -7.25
CA ARG A 477 6.95 1.58 -6.53
C ARG A 477 6.46 0.48 -7.43
N ASP A 478 6.49 -0.73 -6.92
CA ASP A 478 5.78 -1.83 -7.52
C ASP A 478 4.26 -1.61 -7.42
N LEU A 479 3.51 -2.03 -8.43
CA LEU A 479 2.07 -2.13 -8.34
C LEU A 479 1.68 -3.00 -7.15
N ASN A 480 0.68 -2.56 -6.38
CA ASN A 480 0.15 -3.37 -5.31
C ASN A 480 -0.61 -4.57 -5.88
N MET A 481 -0.04 -5.75 -5.68
CA MET A 481 -0.62 -7.04 -6.06
C MET A 481 -0.90 -7.93 -4.85
N GLU A 482 -1.18 -7.34 -3.69
CA GLU A 482 -1.69 -8.06 -2.52
C GLU A 482 -3.13 -8.53 -2.75
N PHE A 483 -3.56 -9.48 -1.93
CA PHE A 483 -4.89 -10.05 -2.02
C PHE A 483 -5.99 -9.02 -1.82
N CYS A 484 -7.01 -9.12 -2.65
CA CYS A 484 -8.12 -8.18 -2.67
C CYS A 484 -9.42 -8.93 -3.02
N PRO A 485 -10.39 -9.05 -2.08
CA PRO A 485 -11.62 -9.81 -2.30
C PRO A 485 -12.44 -9.37 -3.51
N GLU A 486 -12.45 -8.06 -3.83
CA GLU A 486 -13.17 -7.53 -5.01
C GLU A 486 -12.50 -7.91 -6.33
N LYS A 487 -11.16 -8.03 -6.38
CA LYS A 487 -10.45 -8.50 -7.58
C LYS A 487 -10.78 -9.97 -7.83
N ARG A 488 -10.81 -10.77 -6.78
CA ARG A 488 -11.23 -12.15 -6.86
C ARG A 488 -12.71 -12.26 -7.28
N LEU A 489 -13.59 -11.38 -6.80
CA LEU A 489 -14.98 -11.34 -7.22
C LEU A 489 -15.11 -11.08 -8.73
N LEU A 490 -14.39 -10.09 -9.26
CA LEU A 490 -14.38 -9.77 -10.70
C LEU A 490 -13.90 -10.95 -11.53
N LEU A 491 -12.79 -11.58 -11.14
CA LEU A 491 -12.24 -12.73 -11.83
C LEU A 491 -13.25 -13.89 -11.89
N GLU A 492 -13.92 -14.20 -10.76
CA GLU A 492 -14.97 -15.22 -10.69
C GLU A 492 -16.21 -14.89 -11.53
N GLN A 493 -16.37 -13.62 -11.91
CA GLN A 493 -17.42 -13.15 -12.82
C GLN A 493 -16.99 -13.09 -14.29
N GLY A 494 -15.81 -13.66 -14.62
CA GLY A 494 -15.31 -13.78 -15.98
C GLY A 494 -14.51 -12.59 -16.48
N TRP A 495 -14.12 -11.65 -15.59
CA TRP A 495 -13.20 -10.58 -15.97
C TRP A 495 -11.76 -11.10 -16.07
N ALA A 496 -10.98 -10.50 -16.97
CA ALA A 496 -9.53 -10.56 -16.94
C ALA A 496 -8.99 -9.33 -16.20
N LEU A 497 -7.91 -9.51 -15.40
CA LEU A 497 -7.27 -8.44 -14.66
C LEU A 497 -5.83 -8.31 -15.14
N ALA A 498 -5.45 -7.17 -15.71
CA ALA A 498 -4.09 -6.90 -16.16
C ALA A 498 -3.41 -5.87 -15.26
N TYR A 499 -2.18 -6.14 -14.88
CA TYR A 499 -1.30 -5.23 -14.14
C TYR A 499 -0.17 -4.83 -15.09
N CYS A 500 -0.17 -3.58 -15.54
CA CYS A 500 0.84 -3.03 -16.46
C CYS A 500 1.97 -2.38 -15.68
N HIS A 501 3.14 -2.99 -15.70
CA HIS A 501 4.32 -2.57 -14.93
C HIS A 501 5.14 -1.54 -15.70
N ILE A 502 4.55 -0.37 -15.93
CA ILE A 502 5.16 0.70 -16.74
C ILE A 502 6.38 1.33 -16.07
N ARG A 503 7.27 1.93 -16.87
CA ARG A 503 8.42 2.69 -16.35
C ARG A 503 7.99 3.79 -15.38
N GLY A 504 8.86 4.09 -14.42
CA GLY A 504 8.57 4.93 -13.26
C GLY A 504 8.16 4.11 -12.04
N GLY A 505 7.69 2.86 -12.21
CA GLY A 505 7.53 1.87 -11.16
C GLY A 505 8.86 1.27 -10.72
N GLY A 506 8.80 0.30 -9.80
CA GLY A 506 9.98 -0.35 -9.22
C GLY A 506 10.27 -1.74 -9.78
N GLU A 507 9.39 -2.33 -10.57
CA GLU A 507 9.38 -3.76 -10.88
C GLU A 507 10.68 -4.29 -11.48
N ARG A 508 11.38 -3.47 -12.26
CA ARG A 508 12.67 -3.81 -12.85
C ARG A 508 13.84 -3.02 -12.27
N GLY A 509 13.73 -2.57 -10.99
CA GLY A 509 14.80 -1.93 -10.24
C GLY A 509 14.91 -0.42 -10.43
N LEU A 510 16.07 0.14 -10.06
CA LEU A 510 16.32 1.58 -10.05
C LEU A 510 16.38 2.19 -11.44
N SER A 511 16.93 1.47 -12.42
CA SER A 511 17.00 1.92 -13.80
C SER A 511 15.61 2.09 -14.41
N TRP A 512 14.65 1.22 -14.07
CA TRP A 512 13.27 1.29 -14.52
C TRP A 512 12.56 2.55 -14.03
N GLN A 513 12.79 2.91 -12.78
CA GLN A 513 12.29 4.15 -12.21
C GLN A 513 12.94 5.38 -12.87
N ARG A 514 14.27 5.40 -12.95
CA ARG A 514 15.03 6.56 -13.46
C ARG A 514 14.64 6.95 -14.88
N GLN A 515 14.31 5.96 -15.74
CA GLN A 515 13.94 6.19 -17.13
C GLN A 515 12.65 7.00 -17.32
N ALA A 516 11.75 7.01 -16.32
CA ALA A 516 10.48 7.72 -16.39
C ALA A 516 10.31 8.71 -15.22
N ARG A 517 11.41 9.32 -14.79
CA ARG A 517 11.41 10.48 -13.88
C ARG A 517 11.60 11.76 -14.68
N VAL A 518 11.08 12.86 -14.14
CA VAL A 518 11.20 14.22 -14.66
C VAL A 518 10.92 14.26 -16.17
N GLU A 519 11.94 14.45 -17.00
CA GLU A 519 11.77 14.52 -18.47
C GLU A 519 11.32 13.19 -19.10
N GLY A 520 11.49 12.08 -18.41
CA GLY A 520 11.10 10.75 -18.89
C GLY A 520 9.63 10.38 -18.68
N LYS A 521 8.83 11.19 -18.03
CA LYS A 521 7.42 10.83 -17.63
C LYS A 521 6.55 10.36 -18.78
N GLN A 522 6.72 10.90 -19.97
CA GLN A 522 5.98 10.50 -21.16
C GLN A 522 6.17 9.02 -21.50
N LYS A 523 7.33 8.42 -21.18
CA LYS A 523 7.61 7.00 -21.44
C LYS A 523 6.64 6.07 -20.72
N GLY A 524 6.21 6.43 -19.51
CA GLY A 524 5.19 5.65 -18.78
C GLY A 524 3.83 5.63 -19.49
N VAL A 525 3.45 6.74 -20.13
CA VAL A 525 2.21 6.82 -20.92
C VAL A 525 2.32 5.95 -22.19
N GLU A 526 3.46 5.98 -22.85
CA GLU A 526 3.75 5.17 -24.03
C GLU A 526 3.79 3.66 -23.70
N ASP A 527 4.35 3.30 -22.54
CA ASP A 527 4.36 1.95 -22.04
C ASP A 527 2.93 1.42 -21.79
N LEU A 528 2.07 2.24 -21.17
CA LEU A 528 0.68 1.89 -20.95
C LEU A 528 -0.07 1.66 -22.27
N GLN A 529 0.17 2.52 -23.26
CA GLN A 529 -0.38 2.38 -24.60
C GLN A 529 0.08 1.06 -25.26
N ALA A 530 1.37 0.74 -25.15
CA ALA A 530 1.94 -0.49 -25.69
C ALA A 530 1.31 -1.74 -25.03
N CYS A 531 1.13 -1.73 -23.70
CA CYS A 531 0.47 -2.79 -22.97
C CYS A 531 -0.96 -3.04 -23.47
N LEU A 532 -1.76 -1.98 -23.64
CA LEU A 532 -3.12 -2.10 -24.14
C LEU A 532 -3.16 -2.66 -25.56
N ARG A 533 -2.33 -2.16 -26.45
CA ARG A 533 -2.22 -2.66 -27.84
C ARG A 533 -1.85 -4.14 -27.86
N HIS A 534 -0.92 -4.56 -27.01
CA HIS A 534 -0.51 -5.97 -26.91
C HIS A 534 -1.65 -6.86 -26.43
N LEU A 535 -2.36 -6.47 -25.38
CA LEU A 535 -3.53 -7.22 -24.87
C LEU A 535 -4.66 -7.35 -25.91
N PHE A 536 -4.88 -6.30 -26.72
CA PHE A 536 -5.85 -6.33 -27.81
C PHE A 536 -5.38 -7.23 -28.97
N SER A 537 -4.09 -7.20 -29.33
CA SER A 537 -3.56 -8.05 -30.39
C SER A 537 -3.59 -9.53 -30.04
N LEU A 538 -3.51 -9.88 -28.75
CA LEU A 538 -3.70 -11.24 -28.24
C LEU A 538 -5.17 -11.66 -28.16
N GLY A 539 -6.13 -10.77 -28.45
CA GLY A 539 -7.56 -11.06 -28.37
C GLY A 539 -8.10 -11.14 -26.94
N VAL A 540 -7.30 -10.80 -25.91
CA VAL A 540 -7.73 -10.84 -24.51
C VAL A 540 -8.98 -9.99 -24.28
N SER A 541 -9.06 -8.82 -24.92
CA SER A 541 -10.19 -7.90 -24.81
C SER A 541 -10.26 -6.98 -26.03
N SER A 542 -11.18 -6.01 -25.97
CA SER A 542 -11.31 -4.94 -26.95
C SER A 542 -11.45 -3.58 -26.23
N PRO A 543 -11.22 -2.45 -26.90
CA PRO A 543 -11.42 -1.12 -26.31
C PRO A 543 -12.80 -0.92 -25.68
N SER A 544 -13.85 -1.50 -26.25
CA SER A 544 -15.23 -1.39 -25.75
C SER A 544 -15.49 -2.17 -24.47
N LEU A 545 -14.68 -3.17 -24.17
CA LEU A 545 -14.76 -4.02 -22.99
C LEU A 545 -13.61 -3.78 -21.99
N THR A 546 -12.79 -2.73 -22.23
CA THR A 546 -11.65 -2.41 -21.38
C THR A 546 -11.93 -1.20 -20.48
N ALA A 547 -11.65 -1.38 -19.20
CA ALA A 547 -11.59 -0.32 -18.22
C ALA A 547 -10.20 -0.19 -17.62
N LEU A 548 -9.79 1.05 -17.29
CA LEU A 548 -8.55 1.34 -16.55
C LEU A 548 -8.88 1.75 -15.12
N THR A 549 -8.02 1.37 -14.19
CA THR A 549 -8.11 1.81 -12.80
C THR A 549 -6.75 2.25 -12.27
N ALA A 550 -6.72 3.37 -11.56
CA ALA A 550 -5.52 3.89 -10.95
C ALA A 550 -5.85 4.69 -9.68
N CYS A 551 -4.84 4.85 -8.81
CA CYS A 551 -4.93 5.68 -7.62
C CYS A 551 -3.78 6.70 -7.58
N SER A 552 -4.02 7.85 -6.94
CA SER A 552 -2.98 8.85 -6.65
C SER A 552 -2.19 9.24 -7.92
N ALA A 553 -0.85 9.18 -7.86
CA ALA A 553 0.05 9.46 -8.98
C ALA A 553 -0.16 8.55 -10.20
N GLY A 554 -0.70 7.33 -10.02
CA GLY A 554 -1.06 6.45 -11.13
C GLY A 554 -2.15 7.02 -12.06
N ALA A 555 -2.89 8.03 -11.61
CA ALA A 555 -3.85 8.74 -12.44
C ALA A 555 -3.20 9.60 -13.54
N VAL A 556 -1.93 9.97 -13.40
CA VAL A 556 -1.21 10.81 -14.39
C VAL A 556 -1.09 10.10 -15.74
N PRO A 557 -0.49 8.89 -15.84
CA PRO A 557 -0.39 8.20 -17.12
C PRO A 557 -1.76 7.84 -17.70
N VAL A 558 -2.77 7.54 -16.87
CA VAL A 558 -4.13 7.25 -17.33
C VAL A 558 -4.79 8.51 -17.90
N GLY A 559 -4.74 9.64 -17.20
CA GLY A 559 -5.31 10.89 -17.66
C GLY A 559 -4.63 11.42 -18.93
N ALA A 560 -3.31 11.30 -19.01
CA ALA A 560 -2.56 11.64 -20.22
C ALA A 560 -2.93 10.74 -21.41
N LEU A 561 -3.13 9.43 -21.17
CA LEU A 561 -3.58 8.50 -22.20
C LEU A 561 -5.01 8.81 -22.67
N CYS A 562 -5.92 9.19 -21.74
CA CYS A 562 -7.28 9.62 -22.09
C CYS A 562 -7.28 10.86 -22.99
N ASN A 563 -6.34 11.79 -22.81
CA ASN A 563 -6.21 12.96 -23.66
C ASN A 563 -5.69 12.61 -25.05
N LYS A 564 -4.73 11.66 -25.17
CA LYS A 564 -4.07 11.30 -26.44
C LYS A 564 -4.81 10.20 -27.22
N HIS A 565 -5.34 9.21 -26.52
CA HIS A 565 -5.92 7.99 -27.09
C HIS A 565 -7.22 7.56 -26.40
N PRO A 566 -8.25 8.42 -26.35
CA PRO A 566 -9.50 8.17 -25.61
C PRO A 566 -10.26 6.93 -26.10
N HIS A 567 -10.00 6.50 -27.35
CA HIS A 567 -10.68 5.36 -27.98
C HIS A 567 -10.15 3.98 -27.52
N MET A 568 -9.05 3.95 -26.74
CA MET A 568 -8.45 2.68 -26.29
C MET A 568 -9.16 2.06 -25.07
N MET A 569 -10.07 2.79 -24.43
CA MET A 569 -10.80 2.29 -23.28
C MET A 569 -12.23 2.81 -23.26
N ARG A 570 -13.14 2.08 -22.66
CA ARG A 570 -14.54 2.46 -22.49
C ARG A 570 -14.80 3.21 -21.20
N ALA A 571 -14.14 2.80 -20.12
CA ALA A 571 -14.34 3.36 -18.78
C ALA A 571 -13.03 3.55 -18.03
N VAL A 572 -13.01 4.48 -17.09
CA VAL A 572 -11.85 4.75 -16.20
C VAL A 572 -12.36 4.99 -14.78
N THR A 573 -11.69 4.41 -13.80
CA THR A 573 -11.95 4.67 -12.38
C THR A 573 -10.68 5.18 -11.70
N LEU A 574 -10.75 6.35 -11.10
CA LEU A 574 -9.61 7.02 -10.45
C LEU A 574 -9.94 7.31 -8.98
N GLN A 575 -9.04 6.89 -8.08
CA GLN A 575 -9.17 7.09 -6.64
C GLN A 575 -8.09 8.08 -6.16
N ALA A 576 -8.48 9.11 -5.40
CA ALA A 576 -7.58 10.17 -4.93
C ALA A 576 -6.64 10.69 -6.03
N PRO A 577 -7.14 11.03 -7.25
CA PRO A 577 -6.32 11.11 -8.44
C PRO A 577 -5.50 12.40 -8.51
N PHE A 578 -4.19 12.24 -8.81
CA PHE A 578 -3.30 13.36 -9.09
C PHE A 578 -3.40 13.77 -10.57
N LEU A 579 -4.13 14.84 -10.87
CA LEU A 579 -4.48 15.26 -12.24
C LEU A 579 -4.01 16.67 -12.62
N ASP A 580 -3.73 17.52 -11.62
CA ASP A 580 -3.15 18.85 -11.80
C ASP A 580 -1.67 18.84 -11.38
N VAL A 581 -0.84 18.16 -12.19
CA VAL A 581 0.60 18.02 -11.89
C VAL A 581 1.28 19.38 -11.92
N LEU A 582 1.03 20.18 -12.97
CA LEU A 582 1.69 21.47 -13.14
C LEU A 582 1.33 22.44 -12.02
N GLY A 583 0.04 22.63 -11.73
CA GLY A 583 -0.39 23.56 -10.69
C GLY A 583 0.09 23.16 -9.30
N THR A 584 0.15 21.84 -9.02
CA THR A 584 0.69 21.36 -7.75
C THR A 584 2.20 21.58 -7.63
N MET A 585 2.95 21.31 -8.69
CA MET A 585 4.42 21.47 -8.67
C MET A 585 4.87 22.93 -8.73
N GLU A 586 4.00 23.87 -9.15
CA GLU A 586 4.23 25.31 -9.09
C GLU A 586 3.98 25.91 -7.69
N ASP A 587 3.31 25.17 -6.78
CA ASP A 587 2.96 25.64 -5.44
C ASP A 587 3.85 25.00 -4.35
N PRO A 588 4.93 25.70 -3.91
CA PRO A 588 5.84 25.17 -2.89
C PRO A 588 5.24 25.16 -1.47
N SER A 589 4.04 25.73 -1.28
CA SER A 589 3.34 25.73 0.02
C SER A 589 2.66 24.39 0.32
N LEU A 590 2.47 23.55 -0.70
CA LEU A 590 1.89 22.22 -0.54
C LEU A 590 2.89 21.25 0.10
N PRO A 591 2.43 20.35 0.98
CA PRO A 591 3.32 19.55 1.83
C PRO A 591 4.34 18.68 1.09
N LEU A 592 3.99 18.16 -0.09
CA LEU A 592 4.82 17.21 -0.83
C LEU A 592 5.56 17.82 -2.02
N THR A 593 5.27 19.07 -2.41
CA THR A 593 5.82 19.68 -3.64
C THR A 593 7.34 19.65 -3.69
N LEU A 594 8.01 20.01 -2.58
CA LEU A 594 9.48 20.06 -2.55
C LEU A 594 10.10 18.66 -2.69
N GLU A 595 9.58 17.65 -1.98
CA GLU A 595 9.99 16.26 -2.09
C GLU A 595 9.69 15.68 -3.48
N ASP A 596 8.56 16.03 -4.06
CA ASP A 596 8.07 15.52 -5.34
C ASP A 596 8.81 16.11 -6.55
N ARG A 597 9.62 17.17 -6.39
CA ARG A 597 10.50 17.69 -7.45
C ARG A 597 11.46 16.64 -8.00
N GLU A 598 11.91 15.72 -7.17
CA GLU A 598 12.77 14.61 -7.62
C GLU A 598 12.06 13.64 -8.56
N GLU A 599 10.74 13.55 -8.50
CA GLU A 599 9.92 12.67 -9.35
C GLU A 599 9.36 13.39 -10.58
N TRP A 600 8.80 14.60 -10.39
CA TRP A 600 8.07 15.33 -11.44
C TRP A 600 8.89 16.45 -12.08
N GLY A 601 9.90 16.96 -11.37
CA GLY A 601 10.70 18.13 -11.76
C GLY A 601 10.31 19.41 -11.03
N ASP A 602 11.11 20.44 -11.18
CA ASP A 602 10.90 21.78 -10.62
C ASP A 602 10.48 22.75 -11.72
N PRO A 603 9.19 23.02 -11.94
CA PRO A 603 8.71 23.92 -12.99
C PRO A 603 8.98 25.40 -12.70
N VAL A 604 9.22 25.75 -11.44
CA VAL A 604 9.52 27.13 -11.01
C VAL A 604 11.00 27.45 -11.25
N GLY A 605 11.88 26.54 -10.83
CA GLY A 605 13.34 26.73 -10.99
C GLY A 605 13.89 26.37 -12.36
N ASN A 606 13.16 25.56 -13.15
CA ASN A 606 13.64 25.08 -14.44
C ASN A 606 12.54 25.14 -15.53
N PRO A 607 12.65 26.07 -16.50
CA PRO A 607 11.66 26.20 -17.58
C PRO A 607 11.49 24.92 -18.44
N LYS A 608 12.54 24.10 -18.59
CA LYS A 608 12.46 22.82 -19.30
C LYS A 608 11.54 21.83 -18.58
N HIS A 609 11.63 21.77 -17.24
CA HIS A 609 10.73 20.93 -16.45
C HIS A 609 9.27 21.39 -16.58
N ARG A 610 9.05 22.71 -16.61
CA ARG A 610 7.72 23.28 -16.83
C ARG A 610 7.12 22.85 -18.17
N LEU A 611 7.89 22.94 -19.25
CA LEU A 611 7.47 22.49 -20.57
C LEU A 611 7.17 20.98 -20.59
N THR A 612 8.05 20.19 -19.98
CA THR A 612 7.88 18.74 -19.89
C THR A 612 6.59 18.40 -19.13
N ILE A 613 6.35 18.96 -17.95
CA ILE A 613 5.13 18.71 -17.17
C ILE A 613 3.90 19.14 -17.97
N SER A 614 3.94 20.32 -18.61
CA SER A 614 2.83 20.81 -19.42
C SER A 614 2.46 19.86 -20.55
N SER A 615 3.42 19.10 -21.11
CA SER A 615 3.20 18.21 -22.25
C SER A 615 2.39 16.95 -21.91
N TYR A 616 2.38 16.52 -20.65
CA TYR A 616 1.66 15.32 -20.22
C TYR A 616 0.63 15.57 -19.10
N CYS A 617 0.63 16.74 -18.47
CA CYS A 617 -0.28 17.04 -17.35
C CYS A 617 -1.74 16.78 -17.76
N PRO A 618 -2.47 15.90 -17.08
CA PRO A 618 -3.84 15.55 -17.48
C PRO A 618 -4.75 16.73 -17.61
N LEU A 619 -4.74 17.66 -16.64
CA LEU A 619 -5.60 18.84 -16.63
C LEU A 619 -5.33 19.79 -17.81
N HIS A 620 -4.05 20.02 -18.13
CA HIS A 620 -3.66 21.04 -19.11
C HIS A 620 -3.76 20.59 -20.58
N ASN A 621 -3.98 19.28 -20.80
CA ASN A 621 -4.09 18.71 -22.14
C ASN A 621 -5.52 18.26 -22.49
N ILE A 622 -6.52 18.72 -21.76
CA ILE A 622 -7.92 18.45 -22.08
C ILE A 622 -8.33 19.25 -23.34
N THR A 623 -8.84 18.53 -24.34
CA THR A 623 -9.33 19.12 -25.59
C THR A 623 -10.73 18.58 -25.91
N PRO A 624 -11.55 19.30 -26.71
CA PRO A 624 -12.86 18.81 -27.13
C PRO A 624 -12.75 17.53 -27.98
N GLN A 625 -13.14 16.38 -27.41
CA GLN A 625 -13.13 15.08 -28.05
C GLN A 625 -14.05 14.08 -27.33
N CYS A 626 -14.18 12.84 -27.85
CA CYS A 626 -14.96 11.79 -27.24
C CYS A 626 -14.11 11.07 -26.17
N TYR A 627 -14.27 11.43 -24.92
CA TYR A 627 -13.61 10.78 -23.78
C TYR A 627 -14.28 9.45 -23.39
N PRO A 628 -13.58 8.54 -22.69
CA PRO A 628 -14.21 7.43 -21.98
C PRO A 628 -15.10 7.95 -20.85
N SER A 629 -15.98 7.11 -20.33
CA SER A 629 -16.68 7.41 -19.08
C SER A 629 -15.72 7.36 -17.90
N ILE A 630 -15.77 8.33 -16.97
CA ILE A 630 -14.79 8.45 -15.87
C ILE A 630 -15.51 8.59 -14.53
N LEU A 631 -15.15 7.71 -13.59
CA LEU A 631 -15.48 7.83 -12.16
C LEU A 631 -14.27 8.36 -11.41
N LEU A 632 -14.41 9.52 -10.78
CA LEU A 632 -13.41 10.14 -9.91
C LEU A 632 -13.89 10.02 -8.47
N THR A 633 -13.14 9.35 -7.62
CA THR A 633 -13.37 9.32 -6.17
C THR A 633 -12.32 10.18 -5.50
N ALA A 634 -12.75 11.21 -4.77
CA ALA A 634 -11.87 12.13 -4.05
C ALA A 634 -12.30 12.26 -2.59
N TYR A 635 -11.39 12.68 -1.74
CA TYR A 635 -11.59 12.75 -0.29
C TYR A 635 -11.39 14.18 0.20
N SER A 636 -12.32 14.67 1.03
CA SER A 636 -12.23 16.05 1.56
C SER A 636 -11.09 16.23 2.56
N GLY A 637 -10.64 15.15 3.21
CA GLY A 637 -9.52 15.15 4.13
C GLY A 637 -8.19 14.74 3.50
N ASP A 638 -8.10 14.70 2.17
CA ASP A 638 -6.85 14.40 1.47
C ASP A 638 -5.88 15.57 1.58
N THR A 639 -4.79 15.35 2.32
CA THR A 639 -3.72 16.34 2.52
C THR A 639 -2.55 16.16 1.53
N ARG A 640 -2.55 15.08 0.74
CA ARG A 640 -1.48 14.75 -0.21
C ARG A 640 -1.77 15.26 -1.61
N VAL A 641 -3.01 15.06 -2.07
CA VAL A 641 -3.46 15.49 -3.39
C VAL A 641 -4.57 16.55 -3.21
N PRO A 642 -4.33 17.80 -3.62
CA PRO A 642 -5.32 18.88 -3.46
C PRO A 642 -6.63 18.56 -4.19
N LEU A 643 -7.74 18.55 -3.46
CA LEU A 643 -9.09 18.35 -4.02
C LEU A 643 -9.40 19.37 -5.11
N ALA A 644 -8.86 20.61 -5.01
CA ALA A 644 -9.05 21.67 -6.00
C ALA A 644 -8.61 21.24 -7.41
N GLY A 645 -7.52 20.48 -7.55
CA GLY A 645 -7.06 19.96 -8.84
C GLY A 645 -8.05 18.98 -9.46
N VAL A 646 -8.67 18.11 -8.65
CA VAL A 646 -9.70 17.16 -9.11
C VAL A 646 -10.96 17.86 -9.55
N LEU A 647 -11.38 18.92 -8.82
CA LEU A 647 -12.53 19.74 -9.18
C LEU A 647 -12.31 20.46 -10.52
N LYS A 648 -11.17 21.14 -10.67
CA LYS A 648 -10.77 21.82 -11.93
C LYS A 648 -10.78 20.86 -13.11
N TYR A 649 -10.15 19.68 -12.93
CA TYR A 649 -10.11 18.64 -13.97
C TYR A 649 -11.53 18.22 -14.38
N THR A 650 -12.38 17.93 -13.41
CA THR A 650 -13.76 17.49 -13.66
C THR A 650 -14.57 18.54 -14.42
N GLU A 651 -14.44 19.81 -14.05
CA GLU A 651 -15.13 20.93 -14.71
C GLU A 651 -14.66 21.11 -16.16
N GLN A 652 -13.33 21.16 -16.38
CA GLN A 652 -12.77 21.33 -17.71
C GLN A 652 -13.11 20.14 -18.62
N LEU A 653 -13.08 18.91 -18.10
CA LEU A 653 -13.44 17.72 -18.84
C LEU A 653 -14.91 17.75 -19.29
N LYS A 654 -15.83 18.09 -18.39
CA LYS A 654 -17.26 18.24 -18.72
C LYS A 654 -17.47 19.31 -19.78
N LYS A 655 -16.79 20.46 -19.67
CA LYS A 655 -16.84 21.55 -20.66
C LYS A 655 -16.32 21.10 -22.03
N ALA A 656 -15.19 20.37 -22.07
CA ALA A 656 -14.64 19.87 -23.33
C ALA A 656 -15.57 18.85 -24.01
N ILE A 657 -16.17 17.93 -23.24
CA ILE A 657 -17.15 16.97 -23.74
C ILE A 657 -18.38 17.67 -24.28
N HIS A 658 -18.92 18.65 -23.54
CA HIS A 658 -20.06 19.44 -24.00
C HIS A 658 -19.77 20.16 -25.32
N THR A 659 -18.60 20.80 -25.43
CA THR A 659 -18.16 21.48 -26.64
C THR A 659 -18.08 20.50 -27.81
N TYR A 660 -17.49 19.30 -27.59
CA TYR A 660 -17.41 18.26 -28.61
C TYR A 660 -18.78 17.80 -29.13
N ILE A 661 -19.71 17.56 -28.20
CA ILE A 661 -21.08 17.12 -28.55
C ILE A 661 -21.82 18.19 -29.35
N THR A 662 -21.68 19.46 -28.96
CA THR A 662 -22.34 20.57 -29.67
C THR A 662 -21.75 20.83 -31.08
N MET A 663 -20.52 20.45 -31.34
CA MET A 663 -19.87 20.57 -32.64
C MET A 663 -20.28 19.48 -33.64
N LYS A 664 -20.88 18.36 -33.17
CA LYS A 664 -21.23 17.23 -34.05
C LYS A 664 -22.67 17.30 -34.55
N PRO A 665 -22.95 16.80 -35.78
CA PRO A 665 -24.33 16.62 -36.26
C PRO A 665 -25.08 15.61 -35.36
N LYS A 666 -26.36 15.88 -35.09
CA LYS A 666 -27.20 15.00 -34.23
C LYS A 666 -27.29 13.53 -34.71
N SER A 667 -27.04 13.25 -35.99
CA SER A 667 -27.05 11.91 -36.58
C SER A 667 -25.83 11.05 -36.22
N GLU A 668 -24.73 11.65 -35.71
CA GLU A 668 -23.47 10.95 -35.36
C GLU A 668 -23.20 10.88 -33.85
N CYS A 669 -24.14 11.33 -33.02
CA CYS A 669 -23.94 11.37 -31.57
C CYS A 669 -24.03 9.95 -30.98
N LYS A 670 -22.87 9.39 -30.62
CA LYS A 670 -22.80 8.29 -29.64
C LYS A 670 -23.29 8.79 -28.29
N PRO A 671 -23.80 7.90 -27.41
CA PRO A 671 -24.18 8.31 -26.05
C PRO A 671 -23.02 9.07 -25.39
N ALA A 672 -23.33 10.20 -24.76
CA ALA A 672 -22.34 11.01 -24.06
C ALA A 672 -21.66 10.19 -22.95
N PRO A 673 -20.34 10.33 -22.74
CA PRO A 673 -19.65 9.65 -21.65
C PRO A 673 -20.12 10.18 -20.29
N ASN A 674 -20.21 9.30 -19.31
CA ASN A 674 -20.58 9.65 -17.94
C ASN A 674 -19.34 10.12 -17.16
N ILE A 675 -19.37 11.36 -16.66
CA ILE A 675 -18.34 11.88 -15.76
C ILE A 675 -18.94 12.01 -14.36
N VAL A 676 -18.57 11.05 -13.50
CA VAL A 676 -19.06 10.96 -12.13
C VAL A 676 -17.96 11.41 -11.17
N LEU A 677 -18.26 12.39 -10.34
CA LEU A 677 -17.40 12.80 -9.24
C LEU A 677 -18.06 12.40 -7.92
N ASN A 678 -17.38 11.54 -7.18
CA ASN A 678 -17.75 11.08 -5.85
C ASN A 678 -16.79 11.69 -4.82
N ILE A 679 -17.28 12.65 -4.01
CA ILE A 679 -16.49 13.25 -2.93
C ILE A 679 -16.97 12.65 -1.62
N GLN A 680 -16.06 11.99 -0.91
CA GLN A 680 -16.34 11.45 0.42
C GLN A 680 -15.81 12.40 1.50
N SER A 681 -16.68 12.78 2.44
CA SER A 681 -16.32 13.53 3.63
C SER A 681 -15.75 12.61 4.70
N GLY A 682 -14.76 13.09 5.46
CA GLY A 682 -14.20 12.34 6.60
C GLY A 682 -13.28 11.17 6.24
N ALA A 683 -12.84 11.08 4.99
CA ALA A 683 -11.79 10.16 4.56
C ALA A 683 -10.53 10.96 4.14
N ASN A 684 -9.36 10.36 4.36
CA ASN A 684 -8.07 10.88 3.92
C ASN A 684 -7.64 10.26 2.59
N HIS A 685 -6.39 10.51 2.15
CA HIS A 685 -5.84 10.01 0.88
C HIS A 685 -5.97 8.48 0.68
N LEU A 686 -6.04 7.72 1.75
CA LEU A 686 -6.11 6.25 1.73
C LEU A 686 -7.54 5.71 1.59
N GLY A 687 -8.52 6.60 1.59
CA GLY A 687 -9.93 6.23 1.54
C GLY A 687 -10.56 6.01 2.93
N PRO A 688 -11.83 5.60 2.95
CA PRO A 688 -12.56 5.41 4.21
C PRO A 688 -12.03 4.21 5.00
N GLU A 689 -11.83 4.41 6.31
CA GLU A 689 -11.51 3.32 7.23
C GLU A 689 -12.75 2.56 7.72
N ASP A 690 -13.91 3.20 7.65
CA ASP A 690 -15.18 2.53 7.95
C ASP A 690 -15.49 1.47 6.90
N PHE A 691 -15.74 0.25 7.37
CA PHE A 691 -15.96 -0.91 6.50
C PHE A 691 -17.20 -0.76 5.59
N GLU A 692 -18.29 -0.17 6.10
CA GLU A 692 -19.51 0.01 5.30
C GLU A 692 -19.32 1.10 4.25
N LEU A 693 -18.60 2.18 4.56
CA LEU A 693 -18.26 3.23 3.59
C LEU A 693 -17.30 2.69 2.51
N MET A 694 -16.31 1.90 2.90
CA MET A 694 -15.42 1.20 1.96
C MET A 694 -16.23 0.29 1.02
N LEU A 695 -17.16 -0.51 1.55
CA LEU A 695 -18.03 -1.38 0.74
C LEU A 695 -18.93 -0.57 -0.21
N GLU A 696 -19.41 0.60 0.22
CA GLU A 696 -20.22 1.49 -0.62
C GLU A 696 -19.42 2.06 -1.78
N GLU A 697 -18.19 2.50 -1.52
CA GLU A 697 -17.28 3.01 -2.55
C GLU A 697 -16.95 1.94 -3.58
N GLU A 698 -16.54 0.74 -3.12
CA GLU A 698 -16.24 -0.38 -4.01
C GLU A 698 -17.48 -0.86 -4.80
N ALA A 699 -18.65 -0.90 -4.16
CA ALA A 699 -19.88 -1.24 -4.84
C ALA A 699 -20.27 -0.21 -5.90
N LEU A 700 -20.05 1.08 -5.65
CA LEU A 700 -20.24 2.15 -6.63
C LEU A 700 -19.29 1.98 -7.82
N ARG A 701 -18.03 1.69 -7.57
CA ARG A 701 -17.01 1.45 -8.61
C ARG A 701 -17.39 0.26 -9.50
N LEU A 702 -17.79 -0.87 -8.91
CA LEU A 702 -18.24 -2.02 -9.67
C LEU A 702 -19.53 -1.75 -10.46
N ALA A 703 -20.51 -1.06 -9.87
CA ALA A 703 -21.73 -0.65 -10.56
C ALA A 703 -21.44 0.24 -11.77
N PHE A 704 -20.49 1.20 -11.61
CA PHE A 704 -20.01 2.04 -12.70
C PHE A 704 -19.41 1.22 -13.83
N LEU A 705 -18.46 0.33 -13.53
CA LEU A 705 -17.79 -0.50 -14.52
C LEU A 705 -18.80 -1.37 -15.32
N TYR A 706 -19.71 -2.05 -14.62
CA TYR A 706 -20.73 -2.89 -15.28
C TYR A 706 -21.67 -2.07 -16.15
N THR A 707 -22.10 -0.92 -15.68
CA THR A 707 -22.99 -0.03 -16.45
C THR A 707 -22.32 0.48 -17.72
N GLU A 708 -21.09 1.02 -17.58
CA GLU A 708 -20.41 1.67 -18.71
C GLU A 708 -19.90 0.67 -19.76
N LEU A 709 -19.56 -0.56 -19.37
CA LEU A 709 -19.22 -1.64 -20.29
C LEU A 709 -20.45 -2.38 -20.83
N GLY A 710 -21.66 -2.04 -20.37
CA GLY A 710 -22.88 -2.70 -20.81
C GLY A 710 -23.01 -4.17 -20.35
N LEU A 711 -22.45 -4.49 -19.19
CA LEU A 711 -22.41 -5.85 -18.65
C LEU A 711 -23.56 -6.09 -17.67
N ASP A 712 -24.06 -7.32 -17.64
CA ASP A 712 -24.99 -7.80 -16.61
C ASP A 712 -24.24 -8.71 -15.63
N PRO A 713 -24.53 -8.59 -14.31
CA PRO A 713 -23.94 -9.49 -13.34
C PRO A 713 -24.46 -10.93 -13.59
N PRO A 714 -23.59 -11.95 -13.40
CA PRO A 714 -24.00 -13.34 -13.57
C PRO A 714 -25.21 -13.67 -12.71
N GLN A 715 -26.26 -14.21 -13.33
CA GLN A 715 -27.44 -14.72 -12.63
C GLN A 715 -26.99 -15.82 -11.66
N PRO A 716 -27.49 -15.87 -10.42
CA PRO A 716 -27.22 -16.99 -9.54
C PRO A 716 -27.68 -18.27 -10.24
N SER A 717 -26.76 -19.21 -10.47
CA SER A 717 -27.08 -20.50 -11.04
C SER A 717 -28.22 -21.10 -10.23
N ARG A 718 -29.40 -21.30 -10.85
CA ARG A 718 -30.48 -22.07 -10.23
C ARG A 718 -29.88 -23.44 -9.92
N LYS A 719 -29.60 -23.73 -8.66
CA LYS A 719 -29.28 -25.09 -8.22
C LYS A 719 -30.40 -25.97 -8.78
N ARG A 720 -30.08 -26.82 -9.77
CA ARG A 720 -30.99 -27.87 -10.18
C ARG A 720 -31.39 -28.62 -8.91
N LYS A 721 -32.66 -28.51 -8.50
CA LYS A 721 -33.23 -29.39 -7.49
C LYS A 721 -32.99 -30.80 -8.03
N ILE A 722 -32.07 -31.54 -7.46
CA ILE A 722 -31.98 -32.98 -7.66
C ILE A 722 -33.31 -33.50 -7.08
N VAL A 723 -34.26 -33.75 -7.96
CA VAL A 723 -35.45 -34.50 -7.61
C VAL A 723 -34.91 -35.88 -7.24
N ARG A 724 -34.81 -36.17 -5.96
CA ARG A 724 -34.67 -37.54 -5.46
C ARG A 724 -35.96 -38.25 -5.88
N LEU A 725 -35.93 -39.02 -6.94
CA LEU A 725 -36.88 -40.08 -7.19
C LEU A 725 -36.75 -41.09 -6.06
N SER A 726 -37.48 -40.83 -4.98
CA SER A 726 -37.82 -41.87 -4.03
C SER A 726 -38.95 -42.66 -4.64
N GLY A 727 -38.72 -43.88 -4.93
CA GLY A 727 -39.81 -44.70 -5.23
C GLY A 727 -39.50 -46.04 -5.88
N ILE A 728 -39.84 -47.01 -5.16
CA ILE A 728 -40.46 -48.29 -5.50
C ILE A 728 -39.49 -49.48 -5.44
N LYS A 729 -39.70 -50.13 -4.30
CA LYS A 729 -39.64 -51.56 -3.98
C LYS A 729 -38.39 -52.35 -4.36
#